data_04cbde97760c3479845f1b01932c751b
#
_entry.id   04cbde97760c3479845f1b01932c751b
#
_cell.length_a   1.000
_cell.length_b   1.000
_cell.length_c   1.000
_cell.angle_alpha   90.00
_cell.angle_beta   90.00
_cell.angle_gamma   90.00
#
_symmetry.space_group_name_H-M   'P 1'
#
loop_
_entity.id
_entity.type
_entity.pdbx_description
1 polymer ?
#
loop_
_entity_poly.entity_id
_entity_poly.type
_entity_poly.pdbx_seq_one_letter_code
_entity_poly.pdbx_strand_id
1 'polypeptide(L)'
;MPFFAVFIFLLAASAWAGNYCKLSADSIPTWRGVPFLKQNAEKLKAADAEKAERDTLRLKTSGSKTIQVTVGDGGTEVEQELHLSVSGEATDGVYIDAVLSDVGREAGSERTATLREVDEVHFRVETEHLFLHLGDMTWKESTLGLSGLERATLGVAAGVKAGHSRVRGAFGFDELHSIHSTFQGVDGQQKGYLLSTGTSEAYVAVVPNSETVFLNGVKLKRNEDYVVNYAGGVLDFLGAIIPGVEDEIRVEFDAYNSGGMQILKAADGSYRGKHLWLDVMGFELSSDTARLRRNTWTDEDRELLKKDKGKKFERPDSLGELERPWMLRRMGARLRGQLWNHAYADLEIGASQADTNTLSHQVGGPSGKAYRWFLSSDSTEMQRYSPIRVEFAGDYLQEGFIQKNYQGTDRNWDSYLLKENWDLDTAQIAGSLRYDEISLRLKLPAAYFLGMEWGYRRSLTEEENWNSSRARAFLLHKNNATESEISFIRVVSFNAYEMERYQGTARAEVKTGMFRPFGSAAYGVWLKDSEEIQNDHSEKADVKSGLNIVGENWNTKGTLFGTRARTGTSFKNLSDSLQIAGFEHSANISLRTFSFSHILQYKRTILDTAGSSNSWISEESLDWGNSNSPFSGRASYRLGLTREVPYVPIYKAVAPGTGDVKFDSLAGVFVEGVDNGDYVYEGMGRSDSADAVRASSAAMTLSFSLIPRAFGIRHGVLRDLEFSFDGESEGRDTTGKNLFLPPFWNSKLRELTSGLFNGELSILWNEVQNRGSIEYKVGTESEKRNTSQGYFENRIWHRLDFVYAGRKNELWELIPGLEIVKLETFQKMDWKIYEATASWKRKLPLHFYVMPKGWIRKGDGKDEMGSLDAFLRQGALVLGFDDEEMIHAENEFSATYVTTDNEILPYQMVSGFGKGTTFRNAATITVDANEYLSLGFSYVIRFGNAESGVFQKMSMEARAYF
;
A
#
# COMPACT_ATOMS: atom_id res chain seq x y z
N MET A 1 -17.14 43.36 -13.66
CA MET A 1 -18.35 43.48 -12.82
C MET A 1 -18.89 42.20 -12.16
N PRO A 2 -18.49 40.98 -12.52
CA PRO A 2 -18.91 39.83 -11.74
C PRO A 2 -18.22 39.70 -10.35
N PHE A 3 -17.03 40.28 -10.22
CA PHE A 3 -16.25 40.23 -8.96
C PHE A 3 -16.93 40.91 -7.76
N PHE A 4 -17.66 41.97 -8.01
CA PHE A 4 -18.36 42.73 -6.96
C PHE A 4 -19.59 41.98 -6.44
N ALA A 5 -20.24 41.20 -7.29
CA ALA A 5 -21.41 40.41 -6.91
C ALA A 5 -21.06 39.21 -6.02
N VAL A 6 -19.91 38.55 -6.24
CA VAL A 6 -19.41 37.45 -5.42
C VAL A 6 -18.96 37.96 -4.05
N PHE A 7 -18.34 39.16 -4.02
CA PHE A 7 -17.91 39.79 -2.75
C PHE A 7 -19.11 40.19 -1.88
N ILE A 8 -20.20 40.69 -2.50
CA ILE A 8 -21.43 41.03 -1.78
C ILE A 8 -22.15 39.76 -1.30
N PHE A 9 -22.10 38.67 -2.09
CA PHE A 9 -22.71 37.41 -1.69
C PHE A 9 -22.00 36.76 -0.51
N LEU A 10 -20.67 36.87 -0.47
CA LEU A 10 -19.83 36.36 0.64
C LEU A 10 -20.00 37.19 1.91
N LEU A 11 -20.14 38.53 1.77
CA LEU A 11 -20.46 39.41 2.91
C LEU A 11 -21.88 39.21 3.46
N ALA A 12 -22.86 38.87 2.59
CA ALA A 12 -24.20 38.56 3.00
C ALA A 12 -24.30 37.17 3.70
N ALA A 13 -23.50 36.23 3.26
CA ALA A 13 -23.39 34.90 3.89
C ALA A 13 -22.76 34.96 5.29
N SER A 14 -21.73 35.82 5.47
CA SER A 14 -21.09 36.02 6.77
C SER A 14 -21.98 36.71 7.80
N ALA A 15 -22.85 37.61 7.36
CA ALA A 15 -23.84 38.29 8.22
C ALA A 15 -24.97 37.34 8.69
N TRP A 16 -25.22 36.24 7.98
CA TRP A 16 -26.26 35.27 8.33
C TRP A 16 -25.75 34.13 9.23
N ALA A 17 -24.45 33.86 9.23
CA ALA A 17 -23.82 32.79 10.02
C ALA A 17 -23.49 33.22 11.48
N GLY A 18 -23.68 34.47 11.84
CA GLY A 18 -23.26 35.07 13.12
C GLY A 18 -23.97 34.60 14.38
N ASN A 19 -24.82 33.57 14.36
CA ASN A 19 -25.65 33.25 15.54
C ASN A 19 -25.63 31.81 16.04
N TYR A 20 -24.79 30.94 15.54
CA TYR A 20 -24.73 29.60 16.14
C TYR A 20 -23.30 28.98 16.11
N CYS A 21 -22.90 28.55 17.30
CA CYS A 21 -21.80 27.63 17.68
C CYS A 21 -20.37 28.13 17.81
N LYS A 22 -19.87 28.00 19.01
CA LYS A 22 -18.44 28.02 19.40
C LYS A 22 -17.97 26.60 19.54
N LEU A 23 -16.85 26.22 18.96
CA LEU A 23 -16.14 24.98 19.26
C LEU A 23 -14.64 24.99 18.88
N SER A 24 -13.87 24.08 19.44
CA SER A 24 -12.48 24.01 19.84
C SER A 24 -11.39 23.83 18.76
N ALA A 25 -10.18 24.32 19.06
CA ALA A 25 -9.05 24.55 18.18
C ALA A 25 -7.98 23.43 18.27
N ASP A 26 -8.16 22.30 17.59
CA ASP A 26 -7.14 21.23 17.57
C ASP A 26 -6.64 20.75 16.21
N SER A 27 -6.93 21.43 15.11
CA SER A 27 -6.40 21.06 13.81
C SER A 27 -6.08 22.27 12.92
N ILE A 28 -4.98 22.94 13.20
CA ILE A 28 -4.41 23.91 12.27
C ILE A 28 -3.19 23.26 11.62
N PRO A 29 -3.10 23.15 10.29
CA PRO A 29 -1.86 22.76 9.63
C PRO A 29 -0.80 23.80 9.90
N THR A 30 0.30 23.39 10.51
CA THR A 30 1.42 24.28 10.83
C THR A 30 2.09 24.75 9.55
N TRP A 31 1.85 25.99 9.15
CA TRP A 31 2.75 26.71 8.29
C TRP A 31 4.08 26.89 9.04
N ARG A 32 5.13 26.29 8.53
CA ARG A 32 6.49 26.49 9.05
C ARG A 32 6.86 27.94 8.87
N GLY A 33 7.10 28.66 9.94
CA GLY A 33 7.84 29.89 9.88
C GLY A 33 7.43 31.07 10.73
N VAL A 34 6.66 30.96 11.82
CA VAL A 34 6.53 32.07 12.77
C VAL A 34 6.44 31.58 14.22
N PRO A 35 7.44 31.93 15.07
CA PRO A 35 7.45 31.50 16.49
C PRO A 35 6.38 32.16 17.37
N PHE A 36 5.64 33.13 16.84
CA PHE A 36 4.74 33.98 17.63
C PHE A 36 3.46 33.33 18.11
N LEU A 37 3.05 32.19 17.51
CA LEU A 37 1.78 31.54 17.84
C LEU A 37 1.84 30.50 18.96
N LYS A 38 3.05 30.07 19.39
CA LYS A 38 3.18 29.00 20.40
C LYS A 38 2.72 29.39 21.81
N GLN A 39 2.84 30.65 22.21
CA GLN A 39 2.47 31.07 23.58
C GLN A 39 0.97 31.23 23.83
N ASN A 40 0.21 31.53 22.77
CA ASN A 40 -1.26 31.60 22.88
C ASN A 40 -1.94 30.24 22.75
N ALA A 41 -1.35 29.32 22.00
CA ALA A 41 -1.88 27.95 21.85
C ALA A 41 -1.80 27.13 23.15
N GLU A 42 -0.80 27.37 23.99
CA GLU A 42 -0.71 26.68 25.30
C GLU A 42 -1.69 27.23 26.34
N LYS A 43 -2.03 28.51 26.27
CA LYS A 43 -3.08 29.09 27.15
C LYS A 43 -4.49 28.70 26.72
N LEU A 44 -4.73 28.53 25.42
CA LEU A 44 -5.97 28.02 24.89
C LEU A 44 -6.15 26.54 25.23
N LYS A 45 -5.10 25.71 25.09
CA LYS A 45 -5.15 24.29 25.48
C LYS A 45 -5.46 24.04 26.96
N ALA A 46 -5.05 24.93 27.86
CA ALA A 46 -5.35 24.81 29.30
C ALA A 46 -6.81 25.20 29.59
N ALA A 47 -7.36 26.17 28.88
CA ALA A 47 -8.77 26.58 29.02
C ALA A 47 -9.73 25.56 28.39
N ASP A 48 -9.34 24.91 27.31
CA ASP A 48 -10.12 23.90 26.61
C ASP A 48 -10.14 22.56 27.35
N ALA A 49 -9.07 22.20 28.06
CA ALA A 49 -9.03 20.98 28.87
C ALA A 49 -10.03 21.03 30.05
N GLU A 50 -10.26 22.23 30.62
CA GLU A 50 -11.22 22.42 31.69
C GLU A 50 -12.67 22.47 31.20
N LYS A 51 -12.88 22.74 29.91
CA LYS A 51 -14.18 22.80 29.24
C LYS A 51 -14.61 21.45 28.66
N ALA A 52 -13.65 20.61 28.21
CA ALA A 52 -13.89 19.28 27.65
C ALA A 52 -14.49 18.29 28.66
N GLU A 53 -14.41 18.55 29.96
CA GLU A 53 -15.06 17.73 30.99
C GLU A 53 -16.58 17.99 31.14
N ARG A 54 -17.17 18.94 30.37
CA ARG A 54 -18.57 19.29 30.47
C ARG A 54 -19.44 19.02 29.25
N ASP A 55 -18.85 18.65 28.11
CA ASP A 55 -19.64 18.41 26.90
C ASP A 55 -19.84 16.91 26.65
N THR A 56 -21.09 16.50 26.70
CA THR A 56 -21.56 15.10 26.57
C THR A 56 -21.70 14.62 25.13
N LEU A 57 -21.15 15.30 24.14
CA LEU A 57 -21.12 14.80 22.76
C LEU A 57 -19.92 13.88 22.58
N ARG A 58 -20.21 12.58 22.51
CA ARG A 58 -19.22 11.51 22.31
C ARG A 58 -18.90 11.25 20.82
N LEU A 59 -19.40 12.11 19.92
CA LEU A 59 -19.13 12.06 18.49
C LEU A 59 -17.89 12.89 18.15
N LYS A 60 -16.95 12.28 17.44
CA LYS A 60 -15.84 12.95 16.80
C LYS A 60 -16.18 13.13 15.35
N THR A 61 -16.08 14.36 14.87
CA THR A 61 -16.32 14.67 13.46
C THR A 61 -15.07 15.33 12.88
N SER A 62 -14.70 14.92 11.70
CA SER A 62 -13.64 15.55 10.92
C SER A 62 -13.95 15.39 9.45
N GLY A 63 -13.65 16.40 8.65
CA GLY A 63 -13.89 16.27 7.22
C GLY A 63 -13.45 17.48 6.44
N SER A 64 -13.31 17.28 5.15
CA SER A 64 -13.04 18.34 4.19
C SER A 64 -13.79 18.06 2.89
N LYS A 65 -14.34 19.10 2.28
CA LYS A 65 -14.82 19.05 0.91
C LYS A 65 -14.07 20.05 0.08
N THR A 66 -13.44 19.55 -0.97
CA THR A 66 -12.76 20.37 -1.98
C THR A 66 -13.57 20.32 -3.27
N ILE A 67 -13.89 21.45 -3.83
CA ILE A 67 -14.37 21.60 -5.20
C ILE A 67 -13.34 22.45 -5.90
N GLN A 68 -12.62 21.86 -6.84
CA GLN A 68 -11.67 22.59 -7.67
C GLN A 68 -12.24 22.74 -9.07
N VAL A 69 -12.39 23.97 -9.50
CA VAL A 69 -12.75 24.30 -10.88
C VAL A 69 -11.52 24.95 -11.50
N THR A 70 -10.90 24.27 -12.45
CA THR A 70 -9.75 24.79 -13.19
C THR A 70 -10.23 25.20 -14.57
N VAL A 71 -10.05 26.49 -14.90
CA VAL A 71 -10.33 27.05 -16.21
C VAL A 71 -9.00 27.45 -16.83
N GLY A 72 -8.63 26.82 -17.93
CA GLY A 72 -7.43 27.14 -18.68
C GLY A 72 -7.72 27.28 -20.19
N ASP A 73 -6.70 27.53 -20.98
CA ASP A 73 -6.84 27.65 -22.44
C ASP A 73 -7.32 26.35 -23.12
N GLY A 74 -7.19 25.22 -22.45
CA GLY A 74 -7.64 23.88 -22.90
C GLY A 74 -9.07 23.51 -22.53
N GLY A 75 -9.75 24.32 -21.70
CA GLY A 75 -11.11 24.03 -21.25
C GLY A 75 -11.36 24.26 -19.76
N THR A 76 -12.48 23.76 -19.29
CA THR A 76 -12.86 23.80 -17.87
C THR A 76 -12.84 22.39 -17.31
N GLU A 77 -12.09 22.19 -16.26
CA GLU A 77 -12.02 20.95 -15.48
C GLU A 77 -12.63 21.18 -14.11
N VAL A 78 -13.46 20.27 -13.66
CA VAL A 78 -14.11 20.35 -12.35
C VAL A 78 -13.74 19.08 -11.58
N GLU A 79 -12.93 19.26 -10.57
CA GLU A 79 -12.61 18.20 -9.61
C GLU A 79 -13.40 18.43 -8.32
N GLN A 80 -13.92 17.37 -7.76
CA GLN A 80 -14.60 17.41 -6.48
C GLN A 80 -14.00 16.35 -5.56
N GLU A 81 -13.57 16.79 -4.41
CA GLU A 81 -13.15 15.90 -3.34
C GLU A 81 -14.00 16.19 -2.10
N LEU A 82 -14.56 15.16 -1.52
CA LEU A 82 -15.26 15.22 -0.25
C LEU A 82 -14.68 14.18 0.68
N HIS A 83 -14.18 14.62 1.80
CA HIS A 83 -13.82 13.72 2.89
C HIS A 83 -14.52 14.18 4.15
N LEU A 84 -15.41 13.33 4.68
CA LEU A 84 -16.14 13.56 5.91
C LEU A 84 -16.06 12.28 6.74
N SER A 85 -15.58 12.38 7.96
CA SER A 85 -15.58 11.29 8.92
C SER A 85 -16.35 11.70 10.18
N VAL A 86 -17.29 10.87 10.58
CA VAL A 86 -18.07 11.02 11.83
C VAL A 86 -18.01 9.72 12.57
N SER A 87 -17.45 9.69 13.76
CA SER A 87 -17.37 8.46 14.54
C SER A 87 -17.61 8.69 16.03
N GLY A 88 -18.29 7.77 16.68
CA GLY A 88 -18.49 7.79 18.10
C GLY A 88 -19.91 7.40 18.52
N GLU A 89 -20.25 7.67 19.75
CA GLU A 89 -21.53 7.36 20.38
C GLU A 89 -22.47 8.58 20.33
N ALA A 90 -23.51 8.51 19.50
CA ALA A 90 -24.46 9.61 19.32
C ALA A 90 -25.41 9.76 20.51
N THR A 91 -25.85 8.64 21.07
CA THR A 91 -26.62 8.54 22.32
C THR A 91 -26.18 7.23 23.00
N ASP A 92 -26.58 7.06 24.27
CA ASP A 92 -26.22 5.84 25.01
C ASP A 92 -26.59 4.58 24.23
N GLY A 93 -25.57 3.81 23.86
CA GLY A 93 -25.72 2.56 23.13
C GLY A 93 -25.98 2.68 21.62
N VAL A 94 -25.89 3.89 21.03
CA VAL A 94 -25.98 4.10 19.57
C VAL A 94 -24.65 4.61 19.02
N TYR A 95 -23.91 3.76 18.34
CA TYR A 95 -22.66 4.06 17.66
C TYR A 95 -22.93 4.48 16.23
N ILE A 96 -22.29 5.56 15.80
CA ILE A 96 -22.27 6.03 14.42
C ILE A 96 -20.82 6.03 13.94
N ASP A 97 -20.62 5.54 12.73
CA ASP A 97 -19.37 5.60 12.00
C ASP A 97 -19.71 5.90 10.54
N ALA A 98 -19.27 7.04 10.06
CA ALA A 98 -19.57 7.49 8.71
C ALA A 98 -18.31 8.11 8.10
N VAL A 99 -17.98 7.67 6.91
CA VAL A 99 -16.98 8.27 6.06
C VAL A 99 -17.65 8.59 4.74
N LEU A 100 -17.41 9.78 4.25
CA LEU A 100 -17.82 10.21 2.93
C LEU A 100 -16.58 10.80 2.27
N SER A 101 -15.97 10.05 1.38
CA SER A 101 -14.83 10.46 0.57
C SER A 101 -15.23 10.33 -0.89
N ASP A 102 -15.18 11.44 -1.61
CA ASP A 102 -15.47 11.51 -3.04
C ASP A 102 -14.27 12.22 -3.69
N VAL A 103 -13.37 11.43 -4.25
CA VAL A 103 -12.27 11.89 -5.08
C VAL A 103 -12.77 11.84 -6.52
N GLY A 104 -13.07 13.01 -7.08
CA GLY A 104 -13.80 13.17 -8.33
C GLY A 104 -13.32 12.28 -9.47
N ARG A 105 -14.19 11.38 -9.91
CA ARG A 105 -14.03 10.66 -11.17
C ARG A 105 -14.45 11.57 -12.32
N GLU A 106 -13.54 11.85 -13.24
CA GLU A 106 -13.97 12.35 -14.55
C GLU A 106 -14.93 11.35 -15.20
N ALA A 107 -16.15 11.82 -15.43
CA ALA A 107 -17.11 11.11 -16.26
C ALA A 107 -16.61 11.13 -17.71
N GLY A 108 -15.89 10.11 -18.15
CA GLY A 108 -15.53 9.96 -19.56
C GLY A 108 -14.14 9.40 -19.92
N SER A 109 -13.22 9.22 -18.99
CA SER A 109 -11.95 8.61 -19.32
C SER A 109 -11.99 7.10 -19.09
N GLU A 110 -11.92 6.33 -20.18
CA GLU A 110 -11.78 4.86 -20.16
C GLU A 110 -10.39 4.38 -19.68
N ARG A 111 -9.56 5.25 -19.11
CA ARG A 111 -8.18 4.91 -18.75
C ARG A 111 -7.84 5.36 -17.35
N THR A 112 -7.51 4.36 -16.54
CA THR A 112 -6.77 4.42 -15.28
C THR A 112 -7.17 5.54 -14.32
N ALA A 113 -8.10 5.19 -13.41
CA ALA A 113 -8.28 5.98 -12.20
C ALA A 113 -6.96 6.07 -11.46
N THR A 114 -6.46 7.28 -11.28
CA THR A 114 -5.40 7.58 -10.32
C THR A 114 -5.86 7.12 -8.95
N LEU A 115 -5.15 6.18 -8.36
CA LEU A 115 -5.41 5.70 -7.01
C LEU A 115 -4.88 6.71 -5.98
N ARG A 116 -5.29 7.95 -6.10
CA ARG A 116 -5.27 8.88 -4.98
C ARG A 116 -6.57 8.66 -4.22
N GLU A 117 -6.46 7.94 -3.11
CA GLU A 117 -7.53 7.64 -2.17
C GLU A 117 -8.82 7.09 -2.83
N VAL A 118 -9.11 5.85 -2.52
CA VAL A 118 -10.35 5.19 -2.93
C VAL A 118 -11.51 6.00 -2.40
N ASP A 119 -12.44 6.36 -3.28
CA ASP A 119 -13.74 6.90 -2.87
C ASP A 119 -14.34 5.96 -1.83
N GLU A 120 -14.38 6.36 -0.61
CA GLU A 120 -14.99 5.59 0.47
C GLU A 120 -16.20 6.37 0.99
N VAL A 121 -17.36 5.80 0.73
CA VAL A 121 -18.62 6.38 1.19
C VAL A 121 -19.34 5.36 2.03
N HIS A 122 -19.22 5.46 3.34
CA HIS A 122 -19.97 4.58 4.20
C HIS A 122 -20.65 5.36 5.34
N PHE A 123 -21.81 4.85 5.73
CA PHE A 123 -22.56 5.29 6.90
C PHE A 123 -23.01 4.07 7.67
N ARG A 124 -22.50 3.91 8.87
CA ARG A 124 -22.78 2.79 9.76
C ARG A 124 -23.41 3.27 11.04
N VAL A 125 -24.51 2.65 11.40
CA VAL A 125 -25.16 2.83 12.70
C VAL A 125 -25.22 1.47 13.37
N GLU A 126 -24.72 1.38 14.57
CA GLU A 126 -24.73 0.16 15.35
C GLU A 126 -25.30 0.41 16.75
N THR A 127 -26.22 -0.45 17.14
CA THR A 127 -26.77 -0.49 18.49
C THR A 127 -26.56 -1.89 19.07
N GLU A 128 -26.91 -2.12 20.32
CA GLU A 128 -26.89 -3.47 20.92
C GLU A 128 -27.69 -4.49 20.09
N HIS A 129 -28.77 -4.05 19.44
CA HIS A 129 -29.73 -4.93 18.79
C HIS A 129 -29.80 -4.78 17.27
N LEU A 130 -29.41 -3.65 16.73
CA LEU A 130 -29.55 -3.33 15.30
C LEU A 130 -28.23 -2.82 14.75
N PHE A 131 -27.95 -3.12 13.51
CA PHE A 131 -26.97 -2.39 12.73
C PHE A 131 -27.52 -2.07 11.34
N LEU A 132 -27.10 -0.94 10.81
CA LEU A 132 -27.33 -0.49 9.45
C LEU A 132 -26.00 -0.01 8.88
N HIS A 133 -25.68 -0.45 7.68
CA HIS A 133 -24.52 0.00 6.94
C HIS A 133 -24.97 0.39 5.54
N LEU A 134 -24.66 1.61 5.11
CA LEU A 134 -24.96 2.16 3.78
C LEU A 134 -23.66 2.60 3.14
N GLY A 135 -23.51 2.39 1.84
CA GLY A 135 -22.33 2.81 1.09
C GLY A 135 -21.31 1.69 0.90
N ASP A 136 -20.02 2.05 0.91
CA ASP A 136 -18.93 1.11 0.76
C ASP A 136 -18.82 0.21 1.97
N MET A 137 -18.93 -1.06 1.75
CA MET A 137 -18.90 -2.05 2.81
C MET A 137 -18.18 -3.32 2.37
N THR A 138 -17.51 -3.96 3.30
CA THR A 138 -17.02 -5.32 3.10
C THR A 138 -17.97 -6.30 3.78
N TRP A 139 -18.70 -7.05 2.97
CA TRP A 139 -19.47 -8.17 3.49
C TRP A 139 -18.54 -9.32 3.83
N LYS A 140 -18.47 -9.66 5.10
CA LYS A 140 -17.59 -10.71 5.58
C LYS A 140 -18.36 -11.73 6.41
N GLU A 141 -18.35 -12.98 5.94
CA GLU A 141 -18.76 -14.16 6.69
C GLU A 141 -17.68 -15.25 6.56
N SER A 142 -16.87 -15.37 7.58
CA SER A 142 -15.69 -16.26 7.62
C SER A 142 -15.88 -17.50 8.49
N THR A 143 -17.04 -17.66 9.14
CA THR A 143 -17.31 -18.85 9.98
C THR A 143 -17.62 -20.09 9.16
N LEU A 144 -18.11 -19.90 7.93
CA LEU A 144 -18.37 -20.97 6.96
C LEU A 144 -17.14 -21.13 6.04
N GLY A 145 -16.40 -22.20 6.21
CA GLY A 145 -15.18 -22.44 5.43
C GLY A 145 -15.44 -22.88 3.99
N LEU A 146 -16.59 -23.53 3.72
CA LEU A 146 -17.01 -23.95 2.39
C LEU A 146 -17.81 -22.87 1.66
N SER A 147 -18.62 -22.12 2.37
CA SER A 147 -19.62 -21.23 1.78
C SER A 147 -19.42 -19.76 2.14
N GLY A 148 -18.41 -19.44 2.95
CA GLY A 148 -18.12 -18.06 3.39
C GLY A 148 -17.91 -17.11 2.22
N LEU A 149 -18.18 -15.84 2.45
CA LEU A 149 -18.01 -14.74 1.50
C LEU A 149 -17.29 -13.59 2.17
N GLU A 150 -16.25 -13.10 1.53
CA GLU A 150 -15.63 -11.82 1.84
C GLU A 150 -15.59 -11.00 0.54
N ARG A 151 -16.32 -9.88 0.52
CA ARG A 151 -16.43 -9.06 -0.68
C ARG A 151 -16.72 -7.61 -0.35
N ALA A 152 -15.93 -6.72 -0.94
CA ALA A 152 -16.19 -5.28 -0.94
C ALA A 152 -17.32 -4.97 -1.93
N THR A 153 -18.24 -4.09 -1.57
CA THR A 153 -19.39 -3.71 -2.40
C THR A 153 -19.94 -2.36 -1.95
N LEU A 154 -20.49 -1.60 -2.87
CA LEU A 154 -21.27 -0.40 -2.58
C LEU A 154 -22.73 -0.80 -2.41
N GLY A 155 -23.35 -0.55 -1.25
CA GLY A 155 -24.72 -0.98 -1.06
C GLY A 155 -25.31 -0.72 0.31
N VAL A 156 -26.16 -1.62 0.73
CA VAL A 156 -26.87 -1.57 2.02
C VAL A 156 -26.75 -2.90 2.72
N ALA A 157 -26.34 -2.89 3.98
CA ALA A 157 -26.45 -4.03 4.86
C ALA A 157 -27.19 -3.65 6.14
N ALA A 158 -28.05 -4.53 6.58
CA ALA A 158 -28.78 -4.36 7.83
C ALA A 158 -28.88 -5.67 8.59
N GLY A 159 -29.00 -5.58 9.89
CA GLY A 159 -29.18 -6.78 10.71
C GLY A 159 -29.72 -6.52 12.08
N VAL A 160 -30.19 -7.59 12.67
CA VAL A 160 -30.80 -7.64 14.00
C VAL A 160 -30.07 -8.66 14.85
N LYS A 161 -29.80 -8.29 16.08
CA LYS A 161 -29.24 -9.15 17.12
C LYS A 161 -30.25 -9.22 18.26
N ALA A 162 -30.75 -10.41 18.54
CA ALA A 162 -31.72 -10.65 19.61
C ALA A 162 -31.24 -11.82 20.46
N GLY A 163 -30.81 -11.54 21.70
CA GLY A 163 -30.25 -12.52 22.59
C GLY A 163 -29.09 -13.30 22.00
N HIS A 164 -29.29 -14.56 21.73
CA HIS A 164 -28.27 -15.48 21.18
C HIS A 164 -28.27 -15.54 19.64
N SER A 165 -29.16 -14.83 18.98
CA SER A 165 -29.36 -14.88 17.53
C SER A 165 -28.97 -13.57 16.86
N ARG A 166 -28.38 -13.68 15.68
CA ARG A 166 -28.09 -12.55 14.77
C ARG A 166 -28.57 -12.92 13.37
N VAL A 167 -29.19 -11.99 12.69
CA VAL A 167 -29.54 -12.09 11.27
C VAL A 167 -29.09 -10.82 10.57
N ARG A 168 -28.43 -11.00 9.42
CA ARG A 168 -27.99 -9.88 8.57
C ARG A 168 -28.41 -10.11 7.13
N GLY A 169 -28.63 -9.02 6.41
CA GLY A 169 -28.83 -9.04 4.97
C GLY A 169 -28.07 -7.91 4.30
N ALA A 170 -27.65 -8.12 3.07
CA ALA A 170 -26.98 -7.13 2.26
C ALA A 170 -27.45 -7.15 0.81
N PHE A 171 -27.49 -5.97 0.22
CA PHE A 171 -27.71 -5.75 -1.20
C PHE A 171 -26.70 -4.70 -1.67
N GLY A 172 -25.95 -5.00 -2.72
CA GLY A 172 -24.91 -4.10 -3.18
C GLY A 172 -24.55 -4.29 -4.63
N PHE A 173 -23.72 -3.37 -5.10
CA PHE A 173 -23.17 -3.33 -6.46
C PHE A 173 -21.67 -3.21 -6.37
N ASP A 174 -20.94 -3.87 -7.24
CA ASP A 174 -19.53 -3.67 -7.39
C ASP A 174 -19.08 -3.83 -8.86
N GLU A 175 -17.94 -3.30 -9.17
CA GLU A 175 -17.26 -3.46 -10.46
C GLU A 175 -15.96 -4.28 -10.29
N LEU A 176 -15.91 -5.11 -9.26
CA LEU A 176 -14.72 -5.80 -8.83
C LEU A 176 -14.69 -7.24 -9.34
N HIS A 177 -13.51 -7.66 -9.81
CA HIS A 177 -13.19 -9.05 -10.03
C HIS A 177 -12.23 -9.55 -8.98
N SER A 178 -12.62 -10.60 -8.30
CA SER A 178 -11.70 -11.33 -7.43
C SER A 178 -10.78 -12.19 -8.28
N ILE A 179 -9.50 -11.95 -8.16
CA ILE A 179 -8.43 -12.61 -8.90
C ILE A 179 -7.54 -13.36 -7.92
N HIS A 180 -7.03 -14.49 -8.36
CA HIS A 180 -5.88 -15.11 -7.71
C HIS A 180 -4.76 -15.28 -8.73
N SER A 181 -3.56 -14.95 -8.32
CA SER A 181 -2.36 -15.13 -9.10
C SER A 181 -1.41 -16.04 -8.34
N THR A 182 -0.97 -17.12 -8.98
CA THR A 182 0.01 -18.04 -8.39
C THR A 182 1.20 -18.15 -9.33
N PHE A 183 2.38 -17.87 -8.82
CA PHE A 183 3.62 -17.90 -9.59
C PHE A 183 4.79 -18.30 -8.70
N GLN A 184 5.88 -18.73 -9.33
CA GLN A 184 7.10 -19.07 -8.61
C GLN A 184 7.93 -17.82 -8.35
N GLY A 185 8.60 -17.81 -7.21
CA GLY A 185 9.59 -16.78 -6.92
C GLY A 185 10.75 -16.83 -7.93
N VAL A 186 11.44 -15.73 -8.04
CA VAL A 186 12.67 -15.62 -8.85
C VAL A 186 13.85 -15.49 -7.90
N ASP A 187 14.86 -16.35 -8.06
CA ASP A 187 15.98 -16.40 -7.16
C ASP A 187 16.67 -15.03 -7.00
N GLY A 188 16.67 -14.53 -5.77
CA GLY A 188 17.22 -13.24 -5.41
C GLY A 188 16.36 -12.02 -5.78
N GLN A 189 15.18 -12.19 -6.37
CA GLN A 189 14.26 -11.06 -6.61
C GLN A 189 13.43 -10.78 -5.36
N GLN A 190 13.49 -9.54 -4.87
CA GLN A 190 12.69 -9.08 -3.75
C GLN A 190 11.56 -8.17 -4.19
N LYS A 191 11.75 -7.42 -5.27
CA LYS A 191 10.81 -6.39 -5.74
C LYS A 191 10.37 -6.62 -7.18
N GLY A 192 9.22 -6.05 -7.56
CA GLY A 192 8.76 -5.99 -8.94
C GLY A 192 8.02 -7.22 -9.42
N TYR A 193 7.34 -7.95 -8.56
CA TYR A 193 6.45 -9.04 -8.99
C TYR A 193 5.13 -8.47 -9.50
N LEU A 194 4.87 -8.65 -10.81
CA LEU A 194 3.63 -8.21 -11.43
C LEU A 194 2.45 -9.11 -11.04
N LEU A 195 1.39 -8.49 -10.60
CA LEU A 195 0.10 -9.12 -10.39
C LEU A 195 -0.68 -9.06 -11.72
N SER A 196 -1.03 -10.22 -12.26
CA SER A 196 -1.73 -10.32 -13.54
C SER A 196 -2.99 -11.15 -13.42
N THR A 197 -3.90 -10.95 -14.36
CA THR A 197 -5.11 -11.79 -14.48
C THR A 197 -4.85 -13.16 -15.08
N GLY A 198 -3.61 -13.45 -15.46
CA GLY A 198 -3.24 -14.70 -16.14
C GLY A 198 -3.59 -14.73 -17.64
N THR A 199 -4.31 -13.76 -18.16
CA THR A 199 -4.78 -13.72 -19.55
C THR A 199 -4.08 -12.69 -20.43
N SER A 200 -3.40 -11.71 -19.84
CA SER A 200 -2.63 -10.71 -20.59
C SER A 200 -1.45 -10.20 -19.74
N GLU A 201 -0.41 -9.72 -20.42
CA GLU A 201 0.73 -9.05 -19.78
C GLU A 201 0.40 -7.64 -19.26
N ALA A 202 -0.85 -7.18 -19.44
CA ALA A 202 -1.28 -5.88 -18.97
C ALA A 202 -1.31 -5.85 -17.43
N TYR A 203 -0.80 -4.78 -16.86
CA TYR A 203 -0.88 -4.54 -15.42
C TYR A 203 -2.35 -4.37 -14.99
N VAL A 204 -2.62 -4.76 -13.76
CA VAL A 204 -3.97 -4.73 -13.19
C VAL A 204 -3.97 -3.77 -12.02
N ALA A 205 -4.87 -2.79 -12.05
CA ALA A 205 -5.10 -1.93 -10.90
C ALA A 205 -5.78 -2.75 -9.78
N VAL A 206 -5.05 -2.93 -8.70
CA VAL A 206 -5.50 -3.70 -7.54
C VAL A 206 -6.30 -2.80 -6.62
N VAL A 207 -7.43 -3.28 -6.14
CA VAL A 207 -8.23 -2.56 -5.14
C VAL A 207 -7.46 -2.50 -3.82
N PRO A 208 -7.19 -1.31 -3.30
CA PRO A 208 -6.44 -1.16 -2.06
C PRO A 208 -7.04 -1.95 -0.91
N ASN A 209 -6.15 -2.60 -0.16
CA ASN A 209 -6.50 -3.42 1.00
C ASN A 209 -7.29 -4.70 0.71
N SER A 210 -7.53 -5.06 -0.55
CA SER A 210 -8.20 -6.30 -0.92
C SER A 210 -7.26 -7.50 -0.98
N GLU A 211 -5.96 -7.26 -1.10
CA GLU A 211 -4.99 -8.32 -1.33
C GLU A 211 -4.67 -9.13 -0.07
N THR A 212 -4.41 -10.40 -0.32
CA THR A 212 -3.83 -11.33 0.66
C THR A 212 -2.70 -12.10 -0.02
N VAL A 213 -1.50 -11.98 0.52
CA VAL A 213 -0.29 -12.61 -0.01
C VAL A 213 0.08 -13.82 0.82
N PHE A 214 0.41 -14.91 0.14
CA PHE A 214 0.91 -16.14 0.73
C PHE A 214 2.27 -16.49 0.12
N LEU A 215 3.19 -16.92 0.96
CA LEU A 215 4.47 -17.49 0.56
C LEU A 215 4.53 -18.92 1.10
N ASN A 216 4.63 -19.90 0.21
CA ASN A 216 4.59 -21.32 0.56
C ASN A 216 3.38 -21.69 1.46
N GLY A 217 2.21 -21.16 1.11
CA GLY A 217 0.96 -21.36 1.86
C GLY A 217 0.85 -20.60 3.19
N VAL A 218 1.89 -19.87 3.61
CA VAL A 218 1.88 -19.04 4.82
C VAL A 218 1.43 -17.63 4.49
N LYS A 219 0.36 -17.18 5.16
CA LYS A 219 -0.14 -15.81 4.99
C LYS A 219 0.85 -14.80 5.54
N LEU A 220 1.23 -13.83 4.72
CA LEU A 220 2.11 -12.72 5.05
C LEU A 220 1.33 -11.52 5.59
N LYS A 221 2.03 -10.62 6.26
CA LYS A 221 1.47 -9.40 6.85
C LYS A 221 1.82 -8.19 5.99
N ARG A 222 0.80 -7.40 5.66
CA ARG A 222 0.95 -6.14 4.93
C ARG A 222 1.78 -5.15 5.72
N ASN A 223 2.63 -4.37 5.04
CA ASN A 223 3.54 -3.36 5.56
C ASN A 223 4.62 -3.88 6.54
N GLU A 224 4.61 -5.18 6.87
CA GLU A 224 5.68 -5.85 7.63
C GLU A 224 6.49 -6.76 6.70
N ASP A 225 5.81 -7.61 5.93
CA ASP A 225 6.41 -8.63 5.06
C ASP A 225 6.39 -8.22 3.58
N TYR A 226 5.42 -7.41 3.18
CA TYR A 226 5.25 -6.95 1.80
C TYR A 226 4.50 -5.61 1.71
N VAL A 227 4.65 -4.96 0.55
CA VAL A 227 3.84 -3.81 0.11
C VAL A 227 3.35 -4.05 -1.31
N VAL A 228 2.22 -3.46 -1.67
CA VAL A 228 1.66 -3.50 -3.03
C VAL A 228 1.53 -2.08 -3.55
N ASN A 229 2.10 -1.85 -4.72
CA ASN A 229 1.75 -0.68 -5.52
C ASN A 229 0.43 -0.98 -6.23
N TYR A 230 -0.66 -0.45 -5.70
CA TYR A 230 -2.01 -0.74 -6.19
C TYR A 230 -2.25 -0.24 -7.62
N ALA A 231 -1.70 0.93 -7.96
CA ALA A 231 -1.83 1.51 -9.29
C ALA A 231 -1.10 0.69 -10.36
N GLY A 232 0.12 0.24 -10.03
CA GLY A 232 0.95 -0.53 -10.94
C GLY A 232 0.73 -2.04 -10.87
N GLY A 233 -0.09 -2.54 -9.93
CA GLY A 233 -0.27 -3.98 -9.72
C GLY A 233 1.04 -4.70 -9.38
N VAL A 234 1.92 -4.09 -8.59
CA VAL A 234 3.25 -4.61 -8.30
C VAL A 234 3.39 -4.96 -6.83
N LEU A 235 3.84 -6.18 -6.56
CA LEU A 235 4.14 -6.69 -5.23
C LEU A 235 5.64 -6.62 -4.95
N ASP A 236 6.01 -6.01 -3.84
CA ASP A 236 7.37 -5.95 -3.32
C ASP A 236 7.42 -6.60 -1.93
N PHE A 237 8.37 -7.50 -1.72
CA PHE A 237 8.64 -8.06 -0.40
C PHE A 237 9.54 -7.15 0.42
N LEU A 238 9.40 -7.22 1.74
CA LEU A 238 10.13 -6.38 2.70
C LEU A 238 11.05 -7.22 3.60
N GLY A 239 11.93 -6.51 4.31
CA GLY A 239 12.80 -7.12 5.31
C GLY A 239 13.69 -8.23 4.75
N ALA A 240 13.73 -9.35 5.43
CA ALA A 240 14.56 -10.49 5.07
C ALA A 240 13.91 -11.46 4.07
N ILE A 241 12.74 -11.13 3.52
CA ILE A 241 12.03 -12.03 2.60
C ILE A 241 12.61 -11.88 1.20
N ILE A 242 13.32 -12.88 0.73
CA ILE A 242 13.84 -12.98 -0.65
C ILE A 242 13.32 -14.31 -1.22
N PRO A 243 12.20 -14.29 -1.95
CA PRO A 243 11.72 -15.50 -2.60
C PRO A 243 12.73 -16.10 -3.56
N GLY A 244 12.72 -17.40 -3.68
CA GLY A 244 13.56 -18.15 -4.64
C GLY A 244 12.71 -18.96 -5.59
N VAL A 245 13.36 -19.65 -6.50
CA VAL A 245 12.70 -20.50 -7.48
C VAL A 245 11.93 -21.68 -6.85
N GLU A 246 12.25 -22.02 -5.61
CA GLU A 246 11.58 -23.05 -4.82
C GLU A 246 10.32 -22.55 -4.13
N ASP A 247 10.12 -21.22 -4.06
CA ASP A 247 9.04 -20.61 -3.31
C ASP A 247 7.83 -20.34 -4.20
N GLU A 248 6.65 -20.76 -3.77
CA GLU A 248 5.38 -20.45 -4.39
C GLU A 248 4.80 -19.18 -3.78
N ILE A 249 4.54 -18.19 -4.62
CA ILE A 249 3.87 -16.94 -4.26
C ILE A 249 2.44 -17.03 -4.77
N ARG A 250 1.47 -16.87 -3.86
CA ARG A 250 0.05 -16.78 -4.20
C ARG A 250 -0.51 -15.48 -3.68
N VAL A 251 -1.17 -14.72 -4.55
CA VAL A 251 -1.81 -13.46 -4.24
C VAL A 251 -3.27 -13.53 -4.60
N GLU A 252 -4.14 -13.29 -3.63
CA GLU A 252 -5.57 -13.16 -3.82
C GLU A 252 -5.93 -11.70 -3.67
N PHE A 253 -6.60 -11.10 -4.65
CA PHE A 253 -6.92 -9.68 -4.64
C PHE A 253 -8.15 -9.37 -5.50
N ASP A 254 -8.76 -8.22 -5.26
CA ASP A 254 -9.79 -7.69 -6.14
C ASP A 254 -9.16 -6.66 -7.09
N ALA A 255 -9.61 -6.67 -8.33
CA ALA A 255 -9.19 -5.72 -9.35
C ALA A 255 -10.41 -5.01 -9.94
N TYR A 256 -10.21 -3.77 -10.35
CA TYR A 256 -11.25 -3.04 -11.08
C TYR A 256 -11.44 -3.63 -12.47
N ASN A 257 -12.69 -3.87 -12.83
CA ASN A 257 -13.04 -4.41 -14.13
C ASN A 257 -13.63 -3.32 -15.03
N SER A 258 -13.11 -3.23 -16.22
CA SER A 258 -13.70 -2.42 -17.29
C SER A 258 -15.00 -3.01 -17.86
N GLY A 259 -15.37 -4.25 -17.51
CA GLY A 259 -16.37 -5.06 -18.21
C GLY A 259 -17.76 -5.06 -17.62
N GLY A 260 -18.04 -4.66 -16.40
CA GLY A 260 -19.42 -4.68 -15.95
C GLY A 260 -19.67 -4.68 -14.44
N MET A 261 -20.74 -4.02 -14.05
CA MET A 261 -21.24 -3.98 -12.68
C MET A 261 -21.83 -5.32 -12.28
N GLN A 262 -21.55 -5.73 -11.06
CA GLN A 262 -22.11 -6.94 -10.45
C GLN A 262 -23.07 -6.58 -9.33
N ILE A 263 -24.06 -7.42 -9.11
CA ILE A 263 -25.05 -7.26 -8.06
C ILE A 263 -24.85 -8.34 -7.02
N LEU A 264 -24.61 -7.96 -5.78
CA LEU A 264 -24.56 -8.84 -4.63
C LEU A 264 -25.89 -8.80 -3.86
N LYS A 265 -26.42 -9.99 -3.55
CA LYS A 265 -27.49 -10.18 -2.57
C LYS A 265 -27.00 -11.22 -1.58
N ALA A 266 -26.91 -10.89 -0.30
CA ALA A 266 -26.38 -11.79 0.72
C ALA A 266 -27.27 -11.75 1.97
N ALA A 267 -27.35 -12.87 2.65
CA ALA A 267 -27.97 -12.96 3.95
C ALA A 267 -27.24 -14.00 4.80
N ASP A 268 -27.06 -13.71 6.07
CA ASP A 268 -26.54 -14.66 7.05
C ASP A 268 -27.33 -14.62 8.35
N GLY A 269 -27.26 -15.72 9.07
CA GLY A 269 -27.82 -15.86 10.40
C GLY A 269 -26.91 -16.69 11.28
N SER A 270 -26.82 -16.32 12.54
CA SER A 270 -26.08 -17.09 13.52
C SER A 270 -26.84 -17.23 14.83
N TYR A 271 -26.69 -18.38 15.45
CA TYR A 271 -27.20 -18.68 16.79
C TYR A 271 -26.05 -19.17 17.67
N ARG A 272 -25.92 -18.60 18.85
CA ARG A 272 -24.85 -18.90 19.82
C ARG A 272 -25.44 -19.39 21.15
N GLY A 273 -25.93 -20.63 21.17
CA GLY A 273 -26.37 -21.27 22.40
C GLY A 273 -25.22 -21.75 23.28
N LYS A 274 -25.52 -22.21 24.48
CA LYS A 274 -24.50 -22.66 25.45
C LYS A 274 -23.68 -23.85 24.94
N HIS A 275 -24.31 -24.77 24.21
CA HIS A 275 -23.70 -26.02 23.74
C HIS A 275 -23.80 -26.19 22.22
N LEU A 276 -24.54 -25.35 21.55
CA LEU A 276 -24.81 -25.46 20.12
C LEU A 276 -24.69 -24.10 19.45
N TRP A 277 -23.94 -24.05 18.35
CA TRP A 277 -23.78 -22.89 17.50
C TRP A 277 -24.20 -23.26 16.08
N LEU A 278 -25.03 -22.41 15.52
CA LEU A 278 -25.48 -22.55 14.14
C LEU A 278 -25.12 -21.29 13.35
N ASP A 279 -24.50 -21.46 12.22
CA ASP A 279 -24.27 -20.41 11.24
C ASP A 279 -24.92 -20.83 9.92
N VAL A 280 -25.65 -19.92 9.29
CA VAL A 280 -26.26 -20.12 7.99
C VAL A 280 -25.97 -18.92 7.11
N MET A 281 -25.75 -19.13 5.82
CA MET A 281 -25.51 -18.06 4.88
C MET A 281 -26.01 -18.45 3.50
N GLY A 282 -26.46 -17.43 2.75
CA GLY A 282 -26.75 -17.56 1.32
C GLY A 282 -26.42 -16.25 0.60
N PHE A 283 -25.91 -16.36 -0.62
CA PHE A 283 -25.73 -15.19 -1.47
C PHE A 283 -25.97 -15.51 -2.94
N GLU A 284 -26.28 -14.46 -3.68
CA GLU A 284 -26.36 -14.42 -5.13
C GLU A 284 -25.47 -13.27 -5.61
N LEU A 285 -24.55 -13.59 -6.51
CA LEU A 285 -23.72 -12.63 -7.23
C LEU A 285 -24.02 -12.77 -8.71
N SER A 286 -24.37 -11.67 -9.38
CA SER A 286 -24.78 -11.71 -10.79
C SER A 286 -24.35 -10.45 -11.54
N SER A 287 -24.13 -10.57 -12.84
CA SER A 287 -23.91 -9.41 -13.71
C SER A 287 -25.12 -8.48 -13.72
N ASP A 288 -24.92 -7.16 -13.71
CA ASP A 288 -25.99 -6.20 -13.97
C ASP A 288 -26.36 -6.20 -15.45
N THR A 289 -27.29 -7.06 -15.80
CA THR A 289 -27.80 -7.18 -17.17
C THR A 289 -28.46 -5.91 -17.69
N ALA A 290 -28.98 -5.04 -16.80
CA ALA A 290 -29.60 -3.80 -17.20
C ALA A 290 -28.57 -2.75 -17.66
N ARG A 291 -27.38 -2.74 -17.06
CA ARG A 291 -26.27 -1.88 -17.46
C ARG A 291 -25.57 -2.41 -18.71
N LEU A 292 -25.25 -3.70 -18.75
CA LEU A 292 -24.70 -4.37 -19.93
C LEU A 292 -25.59 -4.11 -21.17
N ARG A 293 -26.90 -4.20 -20.98
CA ARG A 293 -27.91 -3.95 -22.02
C ARG A 293 -27.90 -2.51 -22.56
N ARG A 294 -27.55 -1.53 -21.74
CA ARG A 294 -27.50 -0.11 -22.16
C ARG A 294 -26.19 0.26 -22.81
N ASN A 295 -25.08 -0.25 -22.31
CA ASN A 295 -23.76 0.29 -22.58
C ASN A 295 -22.91 -0.59 -23.51
N THR A 296 -23.19 -1.89 -23.59
CA THR A 296 -22.25 -2.84 -24.21
C THR A 296 -22.89 -3.70 -25.31
N TRP A 297 -24.17 -4.05 -25.19
CA TRP A 297 -24.81 -4.97 -26.14
C TRP A 297 -25.70 -4.27 -27.14
N THR A 298 -25.56 -4.65 -28.41
CA THR A 298 -26.56 -4.36 -29.45
C THR A 298 -27.75 -5.31 -29.32
N ASP A 299 -28.82 -5.03 -30.06
CA ASP A 299 -29.96 -5.95 -30.14
C ASP A 299 -29.58 -7.31 -30.77
N GLU A 300 -28.63 -7.30 -31.71
CA GLU A 300 -28.08 -8.50 -32.33
C GLU A 300 -27.25 -9.32 -31.34
N ASP A 301 -26.42 -8.70 -30.51
CA ASP A 301 -25.65 -9.37 -29.46
C ASP A 301 -26.57 -10.09 -28.47
N ARG A 302 -27.68 -9.49 -28.11
CA ARG A 302 -28.67 -10.11 -27.22
C ARG A 302 -29.33 -11.36 -27.82
N GLU A 303 -29.66 -11.31 -29.11
CA GLU A 303 -30.23 -12.48 -29.79
C GLU A 303 -29.19 -13.59 -29.97
N LEU A 304 -27.92 -13.23 -30.15
CA LEU A 304 -26.80 -14.18 -30.14
C LEU A 304 -26.64 -14.84 -28.76
N LEU A 305 -26.63 -14.05 -27.69
CA LEU A 305 -26.51 -14.58 -26.32
C LEU A 305 -27.66 -15.50 -25.94
N LYS A 306 -28.90 -15.22 -26.39
CA LYS A 306 -30.06 -16.11 -26.18
C LYS A 306 -29.93 -17.44 -26.91
N LYS A 307 -29.26 -17.47 -28.05
CA LYS A 307 -29.05 -18.66 -28.89
C LYS A 307 -27.73 -19.38 -28.57
N ASP A 308 -26.97 -18.87 -27.61
CA ASP A 308 -25.70 -19.43 -27.21
C ASP A 308 -25.87 -20.88 -26.73
N LYS A 309 -24.98 -21.74 -27.20
CA LYS A 309 -24.91 -23.18 -26.85
C LYS A 309 -23.62 -23.52 -26.12
N GLY A 310 -23.00 -22.54 -25.49
CA GLY A 310 -21.72 -22.69 -24.75
C GLY A 310 -20.47 -22.65 -25.61
N LYS A 311 -20.57 -22.28 -26.90
CA LYS A 311 -19.40 -22.05 -27.76
C LYS A 311 -18.90 -20.61 -27.59
N LYS A 312 -17.58 -20.37 -27.77
CA LYS A 312 -17.04 -19.01 -27.83
C LYS A 312 -17.68 -18.27 -29.00
N PHE A 313 -18.25 -17.09 -28.71
CA PHE A 313 -18.75 -16.18 -29.75
C PHE A 313 -17.77 -15.04 -29.92
N GLU A 314 -17.19 -14.94 -31.11
CA GLU A 314 -16.46 -13.77 -31.53
C GLU A 314 -17.44 -12.84 -32.28
N ARG A 315 -17.40 -11.57 -32.00
CA ARG A 315 -18.11 -10.55 -32.76
C ARG A 315 -17.55 -10.51 -34.18
N PRO A 316 -18.40 -10.38 -35.22
CA PRO A 316 -17.95 -10.32 -36.61
C PRO A 316 -16.96 -9.18 -36.90
N ASP A 317 -16.90 -8.17 -36.08
CA ASP A 317 -16.24 -6.87 -36.33
C ASP A 317 -14.92 -6.71 -35.55
N SER A 318 -14.23 -7.75 -35.19
CA SER A 318 -12.95 -7.69 -34.46
C SER A 318 -13.00 -6.99 -33.09
N LEU A 319 -14.17 -6.78 -32.50
CA LEU A 319 -14.36 -6.07 -31.23
C LEU A 319 -14.22 -6.98 -29.98
N GLY A 320 -13.62 -8.14 -30.16
CA GLY A 320 -13.32 -9.05 -29.06
C GLY A 320 -14.46 -10.02 -28.68
N GLU A 321 -14.26 -10.75 -27.59
CA GLU A 321 -15.21 -11.76 -27.09
C GLU A 321 -16.45 -11.07 -26.50
N LEU A 322 -17.62 -11.56 -26.78
CA LEU A 322 -18.88 -11.01 -26.27
C LEU A 322 -19.06 -11.36 -24.80
N GLU A 323 -19.18 -10.35 -23.95
CA GLU A 323 -19.38 -10.54 -22.51
C GLU A 323 -20.71 -11.21 -22.24
N ARG A 324 -20.69 -12.31 -21.46
CA ARG A 324 -21.86 -13.08 -21.07
C ARG A 324 -22.36 -12.65 -19.71
N PRO A 325 -23.69 -12.47 -19.54
CA PRO A 325 -24.24 -12.23 -18.21
C PRO A 325 -24.24 -13.54 -17.41
N TRP A 326 -23.64 -13.52 -16.26
CA TRP A 326 -23.44 -14.68 -15.42
C TRP A 326 -24.11 -14.51 -14.05
N MET A 327 -24.29 -15.61 -13.34
CA MET A 327 -24.83 -15.64 -11.99
C MET A 327 -24.17 -16.78 -11.19
N LEU A 328 -23.84 -16.48 -9.92
CA LEU A 328 -23.40 -17.47 -8.94
C LEU A 328 -24.29 -17.38 -7.71
N ARG A 329 -24.90 -18.50 -7.33
CA ARG A 329 -25.61 -18.69 -6.05
C ARG A 329 -24.82 -19.64 -5.19
N ARG A 330 -24.72 -19.32 -3.91
CA ARG A 330 -24.12 -20.22 -2.93
C ARG A 330 -24.87 -20.10 -1.61
N MET A 331 -25.06 -21.24 -0.95
CA MET A 331 -25.65 -21.31 0.38
C MET A 331 -24.92 -22.34 1.22
N GLY A 332 -24.91 -22.12 2.52
CA GLY A 332 -24.32 -23.05 3.45
C GLY A 332 -24.84 -22.92 4.86
N ALA A 333 -24.62 -23.98 5.62
CA ALA A 333 -24.92 -24.03 7.03
C ALA A 333 -23.81 -24.77 7.77
N ARG A 334 -23.45 -24.30 8.93
CA ARG A 334 -22.48 -24.90 9.82
C ARG A 334 -23.05 -25.04 11.22
N LEU A 335 -23.05 -26.27 11.71
CA LEU A 335 -23.50 -26.63 13.03
C LEU A 335 -22.29 -27.05 13.86
N ARG A 336 -22.04 -26.37 14.95
CA ARG A 336 -20.97 -26.66 15.89
C ARG A 336 -21.54 -26.87 17.27
N GLY A 337 -21.07 -27.88 17.97
CA GLY A 337 -21.58 -28.06 19.31
C GLY A 337 -20.94 -29.20 20.07
N GLN A 338 -21.21 -29.17 21.34
CA GLN A 338 -20.90 -30.23 22.27
C GLN A 338 -22.07 -31.23 22.29
N LEU A 339 -21.83 -32.46 21.79
CA LEU A 339 -22.86 -33.48 21.71
C LEU A 339 -23.22 -34.05 23.09
N TRP A 340 -22.22 -34.24 23.94
CA TRP A 340 -22.27 -34.52 25.38
C TRP A 340 -20.96 -34.16 26.02
N ASN A 341 -20.78 -34.47 27.33
CA ASN A 341 -19.70 -33.90 28.12
C ASN A 341 -18.28 -34.03 27.54
N HIS A 342 -18.06 -34.89 26.57
CA HIS A 342 -16.73 -35.17 26.03
C HIS A 342 -16.67 -35.26 24.51
N ALA A 343 -17.76 -34.99 23.79
CA ALA A 343 -17.77 -35.08 22.36
C ALA A 343 -18.14 -33.75 21.72
N TYR A 344 -17.37 -33.34 20.73
CA TYR A 344 -17.58 -32.12 19.94
C TYR A 344 -17.83 -32.50 18.48
N ALA A 345 -18.77 -31.84 17.86
CA ALA A 345 -19.04 -31.95 16.45
C ALA A 345 -19.03 -30.58 15.77
N ASP A 346 -18.51 -30.54 14.57
CA ASP A 346 -18.52 -29.41 13.66
C ASP A 346 -18.86 -29.93 12.28
N LEU A 347 -20.05 -29.59 11.81
CA LEU A 347 -20.61 -30.07 10.56
C LEU A 347 -20.94 -28.87 9.68
N GLU A 348 -20.46 -28.85 8.46
CA GLU A 348 -20.75 -27.81 7.48
C GLU A 348 -21.26 -28.44 6.20
N ILE A 349 -22.31 -27.85 5.65
CA ILE A 349 -22.88 -28.19 4.33
C ILE A 349 -22.87 -26.94 3.46
N GLY A 350 -22.61 -27.11 2.18
CA GLY A 350 -22.68 -26.06 1.18
C GLY A 350 -23.29 -26.52 -0.11
N ALA A 351 -23.93 -25.63 -0.83
CA ALA A 351 -24.38 -25.86 -2.20
C ALA A 351 -24.06 -24.61 -3.03
N SER A 352 -23.64 -24.80 -4.26
CA SER A 352 -23.41 -23.73 -5.22
C SER A 352 -24.05 -24.05 -6.56
N GLN A 353 -24.45 -23.01 -7.26
CA GLN A 353 -24.97 -23.07 -8.62
C GLN A 353 -24.46 -21.84 -9.37
N ALA A 354 -23.80 -22.04 -10.48
CA ALA A 354 -23.47 -20.97 -11.40
C ALA A 354 -24.31 -21.09 -12.67
N ASP A 355 -24.48 -19.96 -13.35
CA ASP A 355 -25.02 -19.86 -14.68
C ASP A 355 -24.10 -18.95 -15.47
N THR A 356 -23.50 -19.45 -16.54
CA THR A 356 -22.51 -18.72 -17.32
C THR A 356 -23.12 -17.86 -18.41
N ASN A 357 -24.44 -17.95 -18.63
CA ASN A 357 -25.20 -17.08 -19.52
C ASN A 357 -26.68 -17.06 -19.14
N THR A 358 -27.07 -16.14 -18.29
CA THR A 358 -28.44 -16.03 -17.77
C THR A 358 -29.49 -15.67 -18.82
N LEU A 359 -29.11 -15.31 -20.04
CA LEU A 359 -30.03 -15.07 -21.16
C LEU A 359 -30.30 -16.34 -21.99
N SER A 360 -29.46 -17.35 -21.89
CA SER A 360 -29.61 -18.60 -22.61
C SER A 360 -30.31 -19.65 -21.76
N HIS A 361 -31.34 -20.28 -22.28
CA HIS A 361 -31.94 -21.47 -21.64
C HIS A 361 -31.18 -22.76 -21.95
N GLN A 362 -30.18 -22.73 -22.80
CA GLN A 362 -29.42 -23.89 -23.28
C GLN A 362 -28.02 -24.00 -22.65
N VAL A 363 -27.55 -22.94 -22.01
CA VAL A 363 -26.26 -22.90 -21.32
C VAL A 363 -26.55 -22.85 -19.83
N GLY A 364 -26.23 -23.92 -19.16
CA GLY A 364 -26.16 -23.91 -17.70
C GLY A 364 -24.70 -23.67 -17.25
N GLY A 365 -24.50 -23.73 -15.97
CA GLY A 365 -23.18 -23.67 -15.38
C GLY A 365 -22.97 -24.79 -14.36
N PRO A 366 -21.79 -24.85 -13.77
CA PRO A 366 -21.48 -25.83 -12.74
C PRO A 366 -22.40 -25.69 -11.54
N SER A 367 -22.86 -26.81 -11.00
CA SER A 367 -23.59 -26.86 -9.74
C SER A 367 -23.08 -28.02 -8.90
N GLY A 368 -22.98 -27.83 -7.61
CA GLY A 368 -22.45 -28.86 -6.74
C GLY A 368 -22.77 -28.64 -5.28
N LYS A 369 -22.52 -29.67 -4.50
CA LYS A 369 -22.69 -29.71 -3.06
C LYS A 369 -21.35 -29.99 -2.41
N ALA A 370 -21.18 -29.47 -1.19
CA ALA A 370 -20.01 -29.74 -0.36
C ALA A 370 -20.45 -30.07 1.06
N TYR A 371 -19.69 -30.94 1.69
CA TYR A 371 -19.88 -31.31 3.08
C TYR A 371 -18.54 -31.31 3.76
N ARG A 372 -18.49 -30.85 5.01
CA ARG A 372 -17.32 -30.94 5.88
C ARG A 372 -17.77 -31.43 7.24
N TRP A 373 -16.99 -32.29 7.83
CA TRP A 373 -17.26 -32.84 9.17
C TRP A 373 -15.97 -32.87 9.98
N PHE A 374 -16.14 -32.60 11.24
CA PHE A 374 -15.12 -32.76 12.24
C PHE A 374 -15.80 -33.26 13.52
N LEU A 375 -15.37 -34.40 14.01
CA LEU A 375 -15.83 -35.00 15.23
C LEU A 375 -14.63 -35.22 16.13
N SER A 376 -14.71 -34.81 17.37
CA SER A 376 -13.65 -35.01 18.37
C SER A 376 -14.22 -35.60 19.64
N SER A 377 -13.50 -36.54 20.22
CA SER A 377 -13.86 -37.14 21.52
C SER A 377 -13.60 -36.20 22.70
N ASP A 378 -13.05 -35.03 22.47
CA ASP A 378 -12.68 -34.10 23.54
C ASP A 378 -13.02 -32.66 23.15
N SER A 379 -13.69 -31.91 24.02
CA SER A 379 -13.91 -30.49 23.84
C SER A 379 -12.67 -29.70 24.26
N THR A 380 -12.42 -28.57 23.62
CA THR A 380 -11.25 -27.71 23.88
C THR A 380 -11.14 -27.25 25.32
N GLU A 381 -12.24 -27.22 26.07
CA GLU A 381 -12.23 -26.88 27.51
C GLU A 381 -11.77 -28.01 28.38
N MET A 382 -11.81 -29.28 27.90
CA MET A 382 -11.46 -30.47 28.71
C MET A 382 -10.11 -31.11 28.37
N GLN A 383 -9.23 -30.47 27.62
CA GLN A 383 -7.88 -30.95 27.29
C GLN A 383 -7.05 -31.35 28.53
N ARG A 384 -7.50 -31.00 29.71
CA ARG A 384 -6.82 -31.35 30.97
C ARG A 384 -7.05 -32.78 31.46
N TYR A 385 -8.12 -33.46 30.99
CA TYR A 385 -8.59 -34.69 31.69
C TYR A 385 -8.64 -35.94 30.83
N SER A 386 -8.72 -35.87 29.49
CA SER A 386 -8.76 -37.08 28.68
C SER A 386 -7.35 -37.52 28.25
N PRO A 387 -6.89 -38.72 28.62
CA PRO A 387 -5.62 -39.25 28.15
C PRO A 387 -5.62 -39.62 26.68
N ILE A 388 -6.78 -39.85 26.11
CA ILE A 388 -6.95 -40.27 24.70
C ILE A 388 -7.88 -39.29 24.00
N ARG A 389 -7.44 -38.80 22.82
CA ARG A 389 -8.23 -37.98 21.92
C ARG A 389 -8.30 -38.65 20.57
N VAL A 390 -9.52 -38.85 20.10
CA VAL A 390 -9.82 -39.40 18.76
C VAL A 390 -10.53 -38.30 17.99
N GLU A 391 -10.05 -38.01 16.80
CA GLU A 391 -10.66 -37.06 15.87
C GLU A 391 -10.93 -37.75 14.56
N PHE A 392 -12.07 -37.39 13.98
CA PHE A 392 -12.46 -37.81 12.64
C PHE A 392 -12.85 -36.56 11.87
N ALA A 393 -12.11 -36.27 10.80
CA ALA A 393 -12.34 -35.13 9.95
C ALA A 393 -12.48 -35.54 8.50
N GLY A 394 -13.18 -34.74 7.74
CA GLY A 394 -13.24 -34.96 6.31
C GLY A 394 -14.03 -33.89 5.59
N ASP A 395 -13.90 -33.91 4.30
CA ASP A 395 -14.72 -33.12 3.40
C ASP A 395 -15.07 -33.91 2.12
N TYR A 396 -16.17 -33.49 1.52
CA TYR A 396 -16.61 -33.93 0.22
C TYR A 396 -17.01 -32.73 -0.60
N LEU A 397 -16.43 -32.59 -1.77
CA LEU A 397 -16.75 -31.54 -2.73
C LEU A 397 -17.15 -32.18 -4.04
N GLN A 398 -18.40 -31.98 -4.39
CA GLN A 398 -18.93 -32.45 -5.67
C GLN A 398 -18.28 -31.66 -6.81
N GLU A 399 -18.06 -32.29 -7.94
CA GLU A 399 -17.70 -31.61 -9.17
C GLU A 399 -18.70 -30.48 -9.47
N GLY A 400 -18.18 -29.30 -9.84
CA GLY A 400 -19.03 -28.14 -10.05
C GLY A 400 -19.35 -27.34 -8.79
N PHE A 401 -18.96 -27.77 -7.58
CA PHE A 401 -19.06 -26.92 -6.41
C PHE A 401 -18.00 -25.81 -6.48
N ILE A 402 -18.46 -24.56 -6.41
CA ILE A 402 -17.62 -23.37 -6.45
C ILE A 402 -17.40 -22.87 -5.04
N GLN A 403 -16.17 -23.02 -4.55
CA GLN A 403 -15.82 -22.70 -3.16
C GLN A 403 -15.48 -21.22 -2.94
N LYS A 404 -14.95 -20.54 -3.95
CA LYS A 404 -14.59 -19.12 -3.88
C LYS A 404 -15.32 -18.31 -4.95
N ASN A 405 -15.31 -16.97 -4.83
CA ASN A 405 -16.06 -16.04 -5.68
C ASN A 405 -15.44 -15.80 -7.05
N TYR A 406 -14.62 -16.73 -7.54
CA TYR A 406 -13.97 -16.60 -8.82
C TYR A 406 -14.91 -16.96 -9.97
N GLN A 407 -14.81 -16.16 -11.02
CA GLN A 407 -15.40 -16.53 -12.30
C GLN A 407 -14.55 -17.63 -12.92
N GLY A 408 -15.10 -18.81 -13.04
CA GLY A 408 -14.41 -19.93 -13.66
C GLY A 408 -14.48 -21.23 -12.88
N THR A 409 -13.93 -22.27 -13.48
CA THR A 409 -13.87 -23.62 -12.92
C THR A 409 -12.70 -23.82 -11.96
N ASP A 410 -11.89 -22.79 -11.71
CA ASP A 410 -10.71 -22.90 -10.87
C ASP A 410 -11.11 -23.16 -9.43
N ARG A 411 -10.92 -24.40 -9.05
CA ARG A 411 -11.04 -24.84 -7.67
C ARG A 411 -9.85 -24.29 -6.92
N ASN A 412 -10.05 -23.21 -6.21
CA ASN A 412 -8.98 -22.61 -5.44
C ASN A 412 -8.72 -23.42 -4.17
N TRP A 413 -8.03 -24.51 -4.35
CA TRP A 413 -7.41 -25.26 -3.28
C TRP A 413 -6.16 -24.51 -2.85
N ASP A 414 -5.75 -24.71 -1.63
CA ASP A 414 -4.40 -24.41 -1.26
C ASP A 414 -3.48 -25.38 -2.01
N SER A 415 -3.10 -25.01 -3.23
CA SER A 415 -2.35 -25.84 -4.16
C SER A 415 -1.04 -26.27 -3.54
N TYR A 416 -0.40 -25.36 -2.85
CA TYR A 416 0.84 -25.63 -2.14
C TYR A 416 0.65 -26.70 -1.07
N LEU A 417 -0.36 -26.59 -0.21
CA LEU A 417 -0.63 -27.58 0.84
C LEU A 417 -1.06 -28.94 0.28
N LEU A 418 -1.75 -28.96 -0.85
CA LEU A 418 -2.08 -30.22 -1.51
C LEU A 418 -0.84 -30.91 -2.08
N LYS A 419 0.03 -30.16 -2.73
CA LYS A 419 1.30 -30.66 -3.22
C LYS A 419 2.20 -31.12 -2.08
N GLU A 420 2.41 -30.26 -1.09
CA GLU A 420 3.31 -30.54 0.04
C GLU A 420 2.81 -31.67 0.95
N ASN A 421 1.51 -31.80 1.20
CA ASN A 421 0.98 -32.78 2.13
C ASN A 421 0.51 -34.08 1.48
N TRP A 422 0.15 -34.04 0.19
CA TRP A 422 -0.54 -35.13 -0.47
C TRP A 422 0.09 -35.55 -1.80
N ASP A 423 1.14 -34.86 -2.24
CA ASP A 423 1.77 -35.04 -3.55
C ASP A 423 0.77 -34.97 -4.72
N LEU A 424 -0.21 -34.09 -4.60
CA LEU A 424 -1.26 -33.87 -5.60
C LEU A 424 -1.05 -32.53 -6.32
N ASP A 425 -1.02 -32.58 -7.65
CA ASP A 425 -1.01 -31.39 -8.48
C ASP A 425 -2.43 -30.94 -8.78
N THR A 426 -2.74 -29.67 -8.42
CA THR A 426 -4.08 -29.09 -8.62
C THR A 426 -4.48 -28.97 -10.09
N ALA A 427 -3.54 -28.84 -11.01
CA ALA A 427 -3.80 -28.76 -12.44
C ALA A 427 -4.39 -30.08 -13.00
N GLN A 428 -4.17 -31.17 -12.30
CA GLN A 428 -4.60 -32.51 -12.71
C GLN A 428 -5.85 -33.01 -11.96
N ILE A 429 -6.36 -32.19 -11.01
CA ILE A 429 -7.52 -32.62 -10.19
C ILE A 429 -8.82 -32.34 -10.93
N ALA A 430 -9.45 -33.39 -11.44
CA ALA A 430 -10.78 -33.33 -12.02
C ALA A 430 -11.81 -34.09 -11.16
N GLY A 431 -13.09 -33.80 -11.34
CA GLY A 431 -14.19 -34.53 -10.71
C GLY A 431 -14.51 -34.16 -9.25
N SER A 432 -15.36 -34.94 -8.62
CA SER A 432 -15.72 -34.79 -7.21
C SER A 432 -14.61 -35.27 -6.30
N LEU A 433 -14.39 -34.58 -5.17
CA LEU A 433 -13.32 -34.86 -4.24
C LEU A 433 -13.85 -35.34 -2.90
N ARG A 434 -13.19 -36.32 -2.33
CA ARG A 434 -13.43 -36.77 -0.96
C ARG A 434 -12.13 -36.84 -0.17
N TYR A 435 -12.20 -36.36 1.04
CA TYR A 435 -11.15 -36.46 2.04
C TYR A 435 -11.71 -37.01 3.33
N ASP A 436 -11.02 -37.97 3.92
CA ASP A 436 -11.32 -38.56 5.21
C ASP A 436 -9.99 -38.64 6.01
N GLU A 437 -10.01 -38.23 7.26
CA GLU A 437 -8.87 -38.31 8.15
C GLU A 437 -9.34 -38.80 9.53
N ILE A 438 -8.59 -39.68 10.12
CA ILE A 438 -8.72 -40.10 11.51
C ILE A 438 -7.42 -39.81 12.24
N SER A 439 -7.49 -39.16 13.38
CA SER A 439 -6.33 -38.93 14.24
C SER A 439 -6.57 -39.48 15.63
N LEU A 440 -5.53 -40.06 16.18
CA LEU A 440 -5.46 -40.57 17.54
C LEU A 440 -4.32 -39.89 18.26
N ARG A 441 -4.60 -39.30 19.42
CA ARG A 441 -3.58 -38.72 20.30
C ARG A 441 -3.70 -39.36 21.69
N LEU A 442 -2.55 -39.84 22.20
CA LEU A 442 -2.41 -40.39 23.53
C LEU A 442 -1.54 -39.44 24.36
N LYS A 443 -2.08 -38.92 25.45
CA LYS A 443 -1.34 -38.10 26.40
C LYS A 443 -0.50 -39.03 27.31
N LEU A 444 0.80 -38.81 27.29
CA LEU A 444 1.78 -39.52 28.12
C LEU A 444 2.21 -38.66 29.31
N PRO A 445 2.86 -39.21 30.32
CA PRO A 445 3.48 -38.44 31.42
C PRO A 445 4.45 -37.36 30.89
N ALA A 446 4.72 -36.36 31.73
CA ALA A 446 5.66 -35.26 31.43
C ALA A 446 5.32 -34.45 30.15
N ALA A 447 4.03 -34.26 29.86
CA ALA A 447 3.54 -33.47 28.74
C ALA A 447 3.97 -33.97 27.33
N TYR A 448 4.16 -35.30 27.22
CA TYR A 448 4.32 -35.93 25.91
C TYR A 448 2.96 -36.36 25.34
N PHE A 449 2.89 -36.35 24.01
CA PHE A 449 1.74 -36.83 23.24
C PHE A 449 2.25 -37.73 22.13
N LEU A 450 1.78 -38.97 22.09
CA LEU A 450 1.96 -39.85 20.95
C LEU A 450 0.74 -39.71 20.04
N GLY A 451 0.95 -39.46 18.77
CA GLY A 451 -0.14 -39.32 17.82
C GLY A 451 0.05 -40.14 16.55
N MET A 452 -1.07 -40.54 16.00
CA MET A 452 -1.18 -41.19 14.70
C MET A 452 -2.30 -40.52 13.94
N GLU A 453 -2.03 -40.20 12.68
CA GLU A 453 -2.99 -39.62 11.74
C GLU A 453 -2.98 -40.49 10.48
N TRP A 454 -4.15 -40.81 10.01
CA TRP A 454 -4.31 -41.48 8.72
C TRP A 454 -5.37 -40.74 7.94
N GLY A 455 -5.04 -40.34 6.72
CA GLY A 455 -5.92 -39.62 5.83
C GLY A 455 -5.93 -40.20 4.45
N TYR A 456 -7.05 -40.04 3.76
CA TYR A 456 -7.25 -40.52 2.41
C TYR A 456 -7.98 -39.47 1.58
N ARG A 457 -7.43 -39.14 0.42
CA ARG A 457 -8.06 -38.27 -0.57
C ARG A 457 -8.27 -39.02 -1.86
N ARG A 458 -9.37 -38.77 -2.52
CA ARG A 458 -9.65 -39.38 -3.82
C ARG A 458 -10.52 -38.49 -4.70
N SER A 459 -10.34 -38.60 -6.01
CA SER A 459 -11.31 -38.20 -7.02
C SER A 459 -12.38 -39.30 -7.20
N LEU A 460 -13.58 -38.86 -7.55
CA LEU A 460 -14.74 -39.74 -7.80
C LEU A 460 -15.25 -39.58 -9.25
N THR A 461 -14.34 -39.38 -10.21
CA THR A 461 -14.67 -39.37 -11.64
C THR A 461 -14.53 -40.77 -12.26
N GLU A 462 -15.30 -41.04 -13.31
CA GLU A 462 -15.26 -42.33 -14.00
C GLU A 462 -14.01 -42.50 -14.86
N GLU A 463 -13.41 -41.41 -15.34
CA GLU A 463 -12.31 -41.42 -16.32
C GLU A 463 -10.90 -41.27 -15.73
N GLU A 464 -10.75 -40.62 -14.59
CA GLU A 464 -9.44 -40.39 -13.95
C GLU A 464 -9.55 -40.56 -12.42
N ASN A 465 -9.16 -41.73 -11.95
CA ASN A 465 -9.15 -42.05 -10.52
C ASN A 465 -7.79 -41.73 -9.91
N TRP A 466 -7.57 -40.48 -9.47
CA TRP A 466 -6.44 -40.20 -8.62
C TRP A 466 -6.84 -40.35 -7.14
N ASN A 467 -5.90 -40.83 -6.37
CA ASN A 467 -6.06 -40.93 -4.93
C ASN A 467 -4.73 -40.69 -4.22
N SER A 468 -4.79 -40.32 -2.97
CA SER A 468 -3.61 -40.16 -2.13
C SER A 468 -3.97 -40.63 -0.72
N SER A 469 -3.16 -41.47 -0.15
CA SER A 469 -3.21 -41.89 1.24
C SER A 469 -2.03 -41.33 2.01
N ARG A 470 -2.27 -40.82 3.20
CA ARG A 470 -1.26 -40.23 4.08
C ARG A 470 -1.35 -40.89 5.46
N ALA A 471 -0.25 -41.42 5.92
CA ALA A 471 -0.10 -41.87 7.31
C ALA A 471 1.00 -41.06 8.00
N ARG A 472 0.70 -40.55 9.17
CA ARG A 472 1.66 -39.85 10.02
C ARG A 472 1.67 -40.39 11.42
N ALA A 473 2.84 -40.65 11.92
CA ALA A 473 3.05 -40.93 13.34
C ALA A 473 3.94 -39.84 13.95
N PHE A 474 3.62 -39.36 15.13
CA PHE A 474 4.41 -38.32 15.76
C PHE A 474 4.49 -38.46 17.27
N LEU A 475 5.60 -37.98 17.83
CA LEU A 475 5.80 -37.80 19.26
C LEU A 475 6.00 -36.28 19.48
N LEU A 476 5.08 -35.68 20.21
CA LEU A 476 5.09 -34.25 20.57
C LEU A 476 5.33 -34.13 22.05
N HIS A 477 6.31 -33.31 22.43
CA HIS A 477 6.46 -32.82 23.80
C HIS A 477 6.12 -31.31 23.78
N LYS A 478 5.22 -30.92 24.67
CA LYS A 478 4.80 -29.52 24.76
C LYS A 478 4.51 -29.13 26.20
N ASN A 479 5.32 -28.23 26.70
CA ASN A 479 5.09 -27.58 28.00
C ASN A 479 5.32 -26.04 27.83
N ASN A 480 5.27 -25.30 28.92
CA ASN A 480 5.46 -23.85 28.87
C ASN A 480 6.90 -23.44 28.51
N ALA A 481 7.88 -24.32 28.72
CA ALA A 481 9.29 -24.02 28.53
C ALA A 481 9.86 -24.58 27.23
N THR A 482 9.36 -25.72 26.76
CA THR A 482 9.91 -26.40 25.59
C THR A 482 8.80 -26.99 24.73
N GLU A 483 9.05 -27.01 23.43
CA GLU A 483 8.24 -27.74 22.47
C GLU A 483 9.18 -28.56 21.57
N SER A 484 8.90 -29.84 21.40
CA SER A 484 9.63 -30.68 20.44
C SER A 484 8.71 -31.70 19.81
N GLU A 485 8.95 -32.01 18.56
CA GLU A 485 8.17 -32.98 17.79
C GLU A 485 9.10 -33.78 16.89
N ILE A 486 8.87 -35.06 16.85
CA ILE A 486 9.43 -35.95 15.84
C ILE A 486 8.26 -36.58 15.13
N SER A 487 8.24 -36.56 13.82
CA SER A 487 7.20 -37.19 13.04
C SER A 487 7.77 -37.94 11.85
N PHE A 488 7.03 -38.97 11.47
CA PHE A 488 7.25 -39.75 10.26
C PHE A 488 5.97 -39.74 9.44
N ILE A 489 6.10 -39.45 8.16
CA ILE A 489 4.99 -39.34 7.21
C ILE A 489 5.27 -40.29 6.05
N ARG A 490 4.25 -41.06 5.68
CA ARG A 490 4.22 -41.79 4.42
C ARG A 490 3.02 -41.26 3.60
N VAL A 491 3.27 -40.92 2.38
CA VAL A 491 2.22 -40.58 1.38
C VAL A 491 2.35 -41.53 0.23
N VAL A 492 1.23 -42.11 -0.19
CA VAL A 492 1.15 -42.87 -1.43
C VAL A 492 0.09 -42.23 -2.28
N SER A 493 0.47 -41.69 -3.41
CA SER A 493 -0.44 -41.03 -4.35
C SER A 493 -0.43 -41.78 -5.67
N PHE A 494 -1.58 -41.85 -6.29
CA PHE A 494 -1.77 -42.41 -7.60
C PHE A 494 -2.53 -41.41 -8.46
N ASN A 495 -1.95 -41.10 -9.59
CA ASN A 495 -2.55 -40.28 -10.63
C ASN A 495 -2.27 -40.99 -11.97
N ALA A 496 -1.60 -40.42 -12.93
CA ALA A 496 -1.07 -41.09 -14.11
C ALA A 496 0.04 -42.10 -13.77
N TYR A 497 0.61 -42.03 -12.61
CA TYR A 497 1.69 -42.89 -12.08
C TYR A 497 1.54 -43.00 -10.56
N GLU A 498 2.15 -44.02 -10.00
CA GLU A 498 2.26 -44.18 -8.55
C GLU A 498 3.44 -43.40 -8.01
N MET A 499 3.22 -42.64 -6.94
CA MET A 499 4.27 -41.93 -6.21
C MET A 499 4.19 -42.25 -4.74
N GLU A 500 5.30 -42.69 -4.18
CA GLU A 500 5.46 -42.87 -2.75
C GLU A 500 6.41 -41.84 -2.18
N ARG A 501 6.03 -41.25 -1.06
CA ARG A 501 6.88 -40.38 -0.26
C ARG A 501 7.04 -40.90 1.15
N TYR A 502 8.26 -40.87 1.60
CA TYR A 502 8.61 -41.12 2.99
C TYR A 502 9.33 -39.89 3.53
N GLN A 503 8.83 -39.30 4.60
CA GLN A 503 9.41 -38.10 5.19
C GLN A 503 9.50 -38.22 6.69
N GLY A 504 10.70 -37.96 7.21
CA GLY A 504 10.96 -37.80 8.64
C GLY A 504 11.12 -36.29 8.96
N THR A 505 10.52 -35.81 10.02
CA THR A 505 10.73 -34.44 10.52
C THR A 505 11.04 -34.46 11.99
N ALA A 506 11.92 -33.56 12.41
CA ALA A 506 12.21 -33.30 13.80
C ALA A 506 12.27 -31.80 14.03
N ARG A 507 11.64 -31.31 15.08
CA ARG A 507 11.73 -29.93 15.51
C ARG A 507 11.86 -29.84 17.03
N ALA A 508 12.59 -28.85 17.50
CA ALA A 508 12.70 -28.56 18.92
C ALA A 508 12.87 -27.04 19.12
N GLU A 509 12.25 -26.53 20.16
CA GLU A 509 12.33 -25.13 20.54
C GLU A 509 12.26 -24.97 22.06
N VAL A 510 13.12 -24.14 22.60
CA VAL A 510 13.06 -23.65 23.97
C VAL A 510 12.42 -22.27 24.00
N LYS A 511 11.30 -22.12 24.73
CA LYS A 511 10.45 -20.91 24.73
C LYS A 511 10.73 -19.95 25.87
N THR A 512 11.38 -20.43 26.94
CA THR A 512 11.64 -19.64 28.15
C THR A 512 13.13 -19.58 28.47
N GLY A 513 13.50 -18.62 29.28
CA GLY A 513 14.89 -18.35 29.60
C GLY A 513 15.55 -17.36 28.66
N MET A 514 16.77 -16.99 28.96
CA MET A 514 17.57 -16.06 28.16
C MET A 514 18.01 -16.70 26.83
N PHE A 515 18.47 -17.93 26.87
CA PHE A 515 18.93 -18.68 25.69
C PHE A 515 17.82 -19.61 25.23
N ARG A 516 17.33 -19.41 24.01
CA ARG A 516 16.23 -20.17 23.42
C ARG A 516 16.69 -20.81 22.11
N PRO A 517 17.39 -21.94 22.17
CA PRO A 517 17.75 -22.65 20.96
C PRO A 517 16.50 -23.23 20.29
N PHE A 518 16.54 -23.27 18.97
CA PHE A 518 15.53 -23.92 18.16
C PHE A 518 16.18 -24.61 16.96
N GLY A 519 15.49 -25.62 16.45
CA GLY A 519 15.94 -26.29 15.24
C GLY A 519 14.85 -27.17 14.66
N SER A 520 14.97 -27.40 13.36
CA SER A 520 14.16 -28.35 12.63
C SER A 520 15.01 -29.05 11.57
N ALA A 521 14.70 -30.29 11.32
CA ALA A 521 15.24 -31.05 10.21
C ALA A 521 14.09 -31.85 9.57
N ALA A 522 14.11 -31.89 8.26
CA ALA A 522 13.22 -32.74 7.48
C ALA A 522 14.05 -33.48 6.43
N TYR A 523 13.72 -34.74 6.23
CA TYR A 523 14.30 -35.53 5.15
C TYR A 523 13.17 -36.32 4.48
N GLY A 524 13.03 -36.11 3.18
CA GLY A 524 12.02 -36.75 2.35
C GLY A 524 12.64 -37.51 1.19
N VAL A 525 11.99 -38.60 0.83
CA VAL A 525 12.33 -39.42 -0.34
C VAL A 525 11.05 -39.64 -1.14
N TRP A 526 11.10 -39.36 -2.41
CA TRP A 526 10.02 -39.55 -3.38
C TRP A 526 10.43 -40.62 -4.37
N LEU A 527 9.56 -41.58 -4.56
CA LEU A 527 9.68 -42.69 -5.51
C LEU A 527 8.54 -42.58 -6.50
N LYS A 528 8.85 -42.38 -7.75
CA LYS A 528 7.90 -42.30 -8.83
C LYS A 528 8.05 -43.53 -9.72
N ASP A 529 6.96 -44.28 -9.89
CA ASP A 529 6.92 -45.43 -10.75
C ASP A 529 5.92 -45.21 -11.90
N SER A 530 6.39 -45.32 -13.15
CA SER A 530 5.59 -45.12 -14.32
C SER A 530 6.04 -46.10 -15.42
N GLU A 531 5.09 -46.71 -16.09
CA GLU A 531 5.38 -47.60 -17.21
C GLU A 531 6.03 -46.91 -18.42
N GLU A 532 5.82 -45.60 -18.58
CA GLU A 532 6.31 -44.79 -19.70
C GLU A 532 7.60 -44.00 -19.42
N ILE A 533 7.89 -43.70 -18.15
CA ILE A 533 9.06 -42.92 -17.73
C ILE A 533 9.93 -43.77 -16.85
N GLN A 534 11.24 -43.76 -17.09
CA GLN A 534 12.20 -44.41 -16.19
C GLN A 534 11.94 -43.96 -14.75
N ASN A 535 11.96 -44.90 -13.81
CA ASN A 535 11.73 -44.69 -12.42
C ASN A 535 12.51 -43.45 -11.93
N ASP A 536 11.80 -42.41 -11.49
CA ASP A 536 12.39 -41.20 -10.95
C ASP A 536 12.48 -41.28 -9.42
N HIS A 537 13.66 -41.03 -8.93
CA HIS A 537 13.94 -40.96 -7.51
C HIS A 537 14.34 -39.53 -7.16
N SER A 538 13.74 -38.99 -6.12
CA SER A 538 14.15 -37.70 -5.60
C SER A 538 14.25 -37.71 -4.08
N GLU A 539 15.19 -36.91 -3.58
CA GLU A 539 15.42 -36.73 -2.17
C GLU A 539 15.47 -35.24 -1.85
N LYS A 540 14.93 -34.85 -0.72
CA LYS A 540 15.05 -33.50 -0.20
C LYS A 540 15.40 -33.51 1.27
N ALA A 541 16.42 -32.78 1.65
CA ALA A 541 16.81 -32.58 3.03
C ALA A 541 16.75 -31.08 3.36
N ASP A 542 16.01 -30.72 4.39
CA ASP A 542 15.89 -29.37 4.90
C ASP A 542 16.41 -29.36 6.34
N VAL A 543 17.25 -28.40 6.67
CA VAL A 543 17.77 -28.20 8.02
C VAL A 543 17.70 -26.72 8.38
N LYS A 544 17.17 -26.45 9.57
CA LYS A 544 17.15 -25.10 10.16
C LYS A 544 17.56 -25.21 11.62
N SER A 545 18.51 -24.41 12.05
CA SER A 545 18.93 -24.35 13.45
C SER A 545 19.28 -22.94 13.85
N GLY A 546 19.02 -22.58 15.07
CA GLY A 546 19.28 -21.23 15.53
C GLY A 546 19.22 -21.08 17.04
N LEU A 547 19.56 -19.89 17.45
CA LEU A 547 19.54 -19.46 18.83
C LEU A 547 18.87 -18.09 18.91
N ASN A 548 17.86 -17.97 19.74
CA ASN A 548 17.29 -16.70 20.12
C ASN A 548 17.73 -16.38 21.56
N ILE A 549 18.40 -15.26 21.74
CA ILE A 549 18.86 -14.77 23.04
C ILE A 549 18.01 -13.57 23.40
N VAL A 550 17.31 -13.64 24.52
CA VAL A 550 16.32 -12.64 24.95
C VAL A 550 16.77 -12.05 26.28
N GLY A 551 17.12 -10.76 26.25
CA GLY A 551 17.34 -9.96 27.45
C GLY A 551 16.09 -9.14 27.79
N GLU A 552 16.20 -8.28 28.79
CA GLU A 552 15.09 -7.45 29.25
C GLU A 552 14.69 -6.39 28.21
N ASN A 553 15.68 -5.75 27.59
CA ASN A 553 15.51 -4.67 26.63
C ASN A 553 16.14 -4.97 25.27
N TRP A 554 16.52 -6.20 25.01
CA TRP A 554 17.15 -6.61 23.77
C TRP A 554 16.86 -8.06 23.45
N ASN A 555 16.87 -8.36 22.18
CA ASN A 555 16.83 -9.73 21.69
C ASN A 555 17.76 -9.86 20.47
N THR A 556 18.30 -11.05 20.29
CA THR A 556 19.03 -11.38 19.07
C THR A 556 18.75 -12.81 18.68
N LYS A 557 18.56 -13.05 17.40
CA LYS A 557 18.24 -14.35 16.83
C LYS A 557 19.16 -14.62 15.65
N GLY A 558 19.89 -15.70 15.73
CA GLY A 558 20.68 -16.24 14.61
C GLY A 558 20.08 -17.54 14.13
N THR A 559 20.00 -17.73 12.83
CA THR A 559 19.45 -18.91 12.18
C THR A 559 20.37 -19.35 11.04
N LEU A 560 20.72 -20.61 11.01
CA LEU A 560 21.34 -21.27 9.86
C LEU A 560 20.31 -22.17 9.20
N PHE A 561 20.24 -22.16 7.90
CA PHE A 561 19.34 -23.04 7.15
C PHE A 561 20.02 -23.60 5.90
N GLY A 562 19.55 -24.72 5.46
CA GLY A 562 20.01 -25.35 4.25
C GLY A 562 19.01 -26.35 3.71
N THR A 563 18.91 -26.39 2.39
CA THR A 563 18.12 -27.35 1.62
C THR A 563 19.01 -28.01 0.60
N ARG A 564 18.88 -29.31 0.45
CA ARG A 564 19.50 -30.07 -0.62
C ARG A 564 18.46 -30.96 -1.26
N ALA A 565 18.25 -30.82 -2.55
CA ALA A 565 17.43 -31.72 -3.33
C ALA A 565 18.27 -32.43 -4.38
N ARG A 566 18.00 -33.70 -4.58
CA ARG A 566 18.66 -34.55 -5.56
C ARG A 566 17.62 -35.32 -6.36
N THR A 567 17.87 -35.50 -7.63
CA THR A 567 16.99 -36.23 -8.54
C THR A 567 17.80 -37.20 -9.40
N GLY A 568 17.19 -38.29 -9.82
CA GLY A 568 17.85 -39.28 -10.68
C GLY A 568 16.95 -40.50 -10.95
N THR A 569 17.44 -41.39 -11.76
CA THR A 569 16.69 -42.60 -12.14
C THR A 569 16.78 -43.71 -11.11
N SER A 570 17.68 -43.60 -10.15
CA SER A 570 17.83 -44.57 -9.03
C SER A 570 18.58 -43.91 -7.89
N PHE A 571 18.46 -44.47 -6.67
CA PHE A 571 19.25 -43.99 -5.50
C PHE A 571 20.76 -44.01 -5.67
N LYS A 572 21.28 -44.80 -6.62
CA LYS A 572 22.70 -44.85 -6.91
C LYS A 572 23.16 -43.74 -7.84
N ASN A 573 22.26 -43.18 -8.60
CA ASN A 573 22.55 -42.20 -9.67
C ASN A 573 21.81 -40.88 -9.43
N LEU A 574 21.79 -40.39 -8.18
CA LEU A 574 21.22 -39.10 -7.84
C LEU A 574 22.20 -37.97 -8.07
N SER A 575 21.81 -36.97 -8.82
CA SER A 575 22.53 -35.69 -8.98
C SER A 575 21.83 -34.58 -8.17
N ASP A 576 22.64 -33.61 -7.74
CA ASP A 576 22.10 -32.43 -7.05
C ASP A 576 21.30 -31.55 -8.02
N SER A 577 20.02 -31.40 -7.80
CA SER A 577 19.15 -30.52 -8.58
C SER A 577 19.04 -29.13 -7.96
N LEU A 578 19.09 -29.06 -6.63
CA LEU A 578 19.02 -27.80 -5.88
C LEU A 578 19.85 -27.91 -4.60
N GLN A 579 20.66 -26.90 -4.34
CA GLN A 579 21.30 -26.69 -3.05
C GLN A 579 21.09 -25.27 -2.60
N ILE A 580 20.59 -25.10 -1.39
CA ILE A 580 20.45 -23.81 -0.73
C ILE A 580 21.22 -23.85 0.58
N ALA A 581 21.97 -22.79 0.86
CA ALA A 581 22.57 -22.58 2.16
C ALA A 581 22.43 -21.12 2.53
N GLY A 582 22.03 -20.87 3.75
CA GLY A 582 21.80 -19.51 4.18
C GLY A 582 21.96 -19.29 5.68
N PHE A 583 22.01 -18.02 6.00
CA PHE A 583 22.14 -17.51 7.35
C PHE A 583 21.23 -16.30 7.50
N GLU A 584 20.49 -16.27 8.60
CA GLU A 584 19.69 -15.11 9.02
C GLU A 584 20.14 -14.67 10.40
N HIS A 585 20.28 -13.39 10.60
CA HIS A 585 20.52 -12.80 11.90
C HIS A 585 19.61 -11.58 12.07
N SER A 586 18.99 -11.47 13.24
CA SER A 586 18.26 -10.28 13.62
C SER A 586 18.60 -9.90 15.06
N ALA A 587 18.67 -8.61 15.33
CA ALA A 587 18.89 -8.09 16.67
C ALA A 587 18.05 -6.82 16.87
N ASN A 588 17.45 -6.70 18.04
CA ASN A 588 16.70 -5.52 18.46
C ASN A 588 17.14 -5.12 19.87
N ILE A 589 17.42 -3.85 20.04
CA ILE A 589 17.75 -3.24 21.33
C ILE A 589 16.80 -2.07 21.50
N SER A 590 16.10 -1.99 22.62
CA SER A 590 15.18 -0.89 22.91
C SER A 590 15.41 -0.39 24.33
N LEU A 591 16.04 0.77 24.41
CA LEU A 591 16.27 1.51 25.65
C LEU A 591 15.39 2.75 25.66
N ARG A 592 15.27 3.44 26.77
CA ARG A 592 14.36 4.59 26.90
C ARG A 592 14.56 5.69 25.85
N THR A 593 15.80 5.93 25.44
CA THR A 593 16.18 6.99 24.50
C THR A 593 17.03 6.48 23.35
N PHE A 594 17.03 5.19 23.12
CA PHE A 594 17.84 4.56 22.09
C PHE A 594 17.17 3.27 21.64
N SER A 595 16.96 3.11 20.35
CA SER A 595 16.57 1.85 19.75
C SER A 595 17.48 1.51 18.58
N PHE A 596 17.82 0.25 18.48
CA PHE A 596 18.60 -0.27 17.38
C PHE A 596 17.96 -1.56 16.89
N SER A 597 17.79 -1.68 15.60
CA SER A 597 17.38 -2.92 14.96
C SER A 597 18.35 -3.29 13.83
N HIS A 598 18.57 -4.57 13.67
CA HIS A 598 19.46 -5.13 12.67
C HIS A 598 18.87 -6.42 12.11
N ILE A 599 18.91 -6.55 10.78
CA ILE A 599 18.54 -7.76 10.05
C ILE A 599 19.65 -8.03 9.03
N LEU A 600 20.13 -9.25 9.00
CA LEU A 600 21.07 -9.74 7.99
C LEU A 600 20.59 -11.08 7.46
N GLN A 601 20.45 -11.21 6.18
CA GLN A 601 20.18 -12.48 5.51
C GLN A 601 21.18 -12.72 4.40
N TYR A 602 21.66 -13.93 4.34
CA TYR A 602 22.48 -14.43 3.23
C TYR A 602 21.90 -15.74 2.73
N LYS A 603 21.72 -15.86 1.42
CA LYS A 603 21.24 -17.07 0.75
C LYS A 603 22.12 -17.36 -0.46
N ARG A 604 22.60 -18.58 -0.58
CA ARG A 604 23.25 -19.10 -1.76
C ARG A 604 22.43 -20.23 -2.33
N THR A 605 22.07 -20.10 -3.58
CA THR A 605 21.32 -21.10 -4.35
C THR A 605 22.21 -21.65 -5.47
N ILE A 606 22.25 -22.96 -5.63
CA ILE A 606 22.92 -23.65 -6.70
C ILE A 606 21.89 -24.54 -7.39
N LEU A 607 21.64 -24.26 -8.65
CA LEU A 607 20.74 -25.03 -9.52
C LEU A 607 21.58 -25.75 -10.57
N ASP A 608 21.30 -27.01 -10.83
CA ASP A 608 21.98 -27.80 -11.84
C ASP A 608 21.90 -27.17 -13.25
N THR A 609 20.71 -26.60 -13.56
CA THR A 609 20.42 -26.03 -14.88
C THR A 609 20.81 -24.57 -15.05
N ALA A 610 20.86 -23.78 -13.96
CA ALA A 610 21.02 -22.32 -14.01
C ALA A 610 22.30 -21.80 -13.33
N GLY A 611 23.11 -22.68 -12.77
CA GLY A 611 24.35 -22.33 -12.08
C GLY A 611 24.12 -21.86 -10.64
N SER A 612 25.00 -20.98 -10.15
CA SER A 612 24.90 -20.51 -8.75
C SER A 612 24.53 -19.04 -8.68
N SER A 613 23.67 -18.70 -7.72
CA SER A 613 23.32 -17.33 -7.37
C SER A 613 23.57 -17.09 -5.87
N ASN A 614 23.88 -15.86 -5.53
CA ASN A 614 23.98 -15.40 -4.16
C ASN A 614 23.09 -14.17 -4.01
N SER A 615 22.34 -14.16 -2.94
CA SER A 615 21.57 -12.98 -2.51
C SER A 615 21.85 -12.68 -1.06
N TRP A 616 21.85 -11.41 -0.70
CA TRP A 616 21.99 -11.00 0.67
C TRP A 616 21.36 -9.62 0.89
N ILE A 617 20.88 -9.40 2.10
CA ILE A 617 20.33 -8.12 2.57
C ILE A 617 20.85 -7.87 3.97
N SER A 618 21.25 -6.65 4.22
CA SER A 618 21.53 -6.12 5.55
C SER A 618 20.72 -4.85 5.74
N GLU A 619 20.02 -4.75 6.83
CA GLU A 619 19.17 -3.61 7.16
C GLU A 619 19.39 -3.23 8.62
N GLU A 620 19.81 -2.00 8.85
CA GLU A 620 20.04 -1.43 10.16
C GLU A 620 19.16 -0.20 10.35
N SER A 621 18.57 -0.05 11.53
CA SER A 621 17.93 1.18 11.93
C SER A 621 18.35 1.57 13.34
N LEU A 622 18.53 2.86 13.54
CA LEU A 622 19.00 3.46 14.77
C LEU A 622 18.17 4.70 15.06
N ASP A 623 17.47 4.71 16.19
CA ASP A 623 16.83 5.91 16.70
C ASP A 623 17.47 6.31 18.02
N TRP A 624 17.75 7.60 18.20
CA TRP A 624 18.33 8.10 19.44
C TRP A 624 17.72 9.44 19.84
N GLY A 625 17.63 9.64 21.14
CA GLY A 625 17.04 10.84 21.73
C GLY A 625 15.51 10.88 21.61
N ASN A 626 14.96 12.00 22.04
CA ASN A 626 13.55 12.38 21.87
C ASN A 626 13.49 13.89 21.63
N SER A 627 12.31 14.45 21.41
CA SER A 627 12.10 15.88 21.14
C SER A 627 12.68 16.84 22.20
N ASN A 628 12.96 16.34 23.41
CA ASN A 628 13.55 17.11 24.50
C ASN A 628 15.04 16.80 24.71
N SER A 629 15.61 15.91 23.92
CA SER A 629 17.03 15.55 24.00
C SER A 629 17.89 16.60 23.33
N PRO A 630 19.08 16.88 23.89
CA PRO A 630 20.04 17.79 23.28
C PRO A 630 20.49 17.36 21.89
N PHE A 631 20.49 16.06 21.66
CA PHE A 631 20.81 15.43 20.41
C PHE A 631 19.85 14.28 20.16
N SER A 632 19.11 14.34 19.08
CA SER A 632 18.14 13.34 18.68
C SER A 632 18.22 13.10 17.17
N GLY A 633 17.84 11.90 16.74
CA GLY A 633 17.83 11.59 15.32
C GLY A 633 17.47 10.15 15.04
N ARG A 634 17.46 9.87 13.76
CA ARG A 634 17.23 8.54 13.18
C ARG A 634 18.22 8.31 12.06
N ALA A 635 18.74 7.10 11.99
CA ALA A 635 19.49 6.60 10.85
C ALA A 635 18.95 5.25 10.43
N SER A 636 18.79 5.04 9.14
CA SER A 636 18.57 3.73 8.58
C SER A 636 19.58 3.46 7.47
N TYR A 637 20.02 2.23 7.36
CA TYR A 637 20.94 1.81 6.32
C TYR A 637 20.56 0.43 5.82
N ARG A 638 20.40 0.30 4.52
CA ARG A 638 20.07 -0.95 3.86
C ARG A 638 21.06 -1.22 2.74
N LEU A 639 21.59 -2.42 2.73
CA LEU A 639 22.39 -2.95 1.66
C LEU A 639 21.79 -4.23 1.13
N GLY A 640 21.82 -4.45 -0.17
CA GLY A 640 21.35 -5.69 -0.76
C GLY A 640 22.04 -6.04 -2.06
N LEU A 641 22.13 -7.34 -2.30
CA LEU A 641 22.45 -7.91 -3.59
C LEU A 641 21.25 -8.77 -3.99
N THR A 642 20.36 -8.19 -4.79
CA THR A 642 19.07 -8.76 -5.16
C THR A 642 18.87 -8.66 -6.67
N ARG A 643 17.81 -9.27 -7.17
CA ARG A 643 17.30 -8.94 -8.51
C ARG A 643 16.19 -7.92 -8.36
N GLU A 644 16.23 -6.89 -9.15
CA GLU A 644 15.28 -5.80 -9.10
C GLU A 644 14.85 -5.38 -10.51
N VAL A 645 13.62 -4.91 -10.60
CA VAL A 645 13.08 -4.30 -11.82
C VAL A 645 13.19 -2.78 -11.67
N PRO A 646 13.65 -2.05 -12.70
CA PRO A 646 13.69 -0.59 -12.64
C PRO A 646 12.29 0.01 -12.53
N TYR A 647 12.13 0.98 -11.64
CA TYR A 647 10.95 1.84 -11.56
C TYR A 647 11.22 3.17 -12.26
N VAL A 648 10.19 3.70 -12.90
CA VAL A 648 10.21 5.00 -13.57
C VAL A 648 9.02 5.84 -13.11
N PRO A 649 9.16 7.18 -13.01
CA PRO A 649 8.04 8.06 -12.71
C PRO A 649 7.05 8.04 -13.87
N ILE A 650 5.76 7.99 -13.54
CA ILE A 650 4.65 8.05 -14.47
C ILE A 650 4.02 9.42 -14.37
N TYR A 651 3.86 10.08 -15.52
CA TYR A 651 3.19 11.37 -15.64
C TYR A 651 1.99 11.23 -16.55
N LYS A 652 0.85 11.71 -16.10
CA LYS A 652 -0.40 11.74 -16.88
C LYS A 652 -0.57 13.09 -17.54
N ALA A 653 -0.86 13.08 -18.85
CA ALA A 653 -1.24 14.29 -19.54
C ALA A 653 -2.64 14.73 -19.11
N VAL A 654 -2.79 16.00 -18.82
CA VAL A 654 -4.04 16.68 -18.48
C VAL A 654 -4.32 17.80 -19.47
N ALA A 655 -5.45 18.48 -19.33
CA ALA A 655 -5.73 19.63 -20.19
C ALA A 655 -4.60 20.67 -20.07
N PRO A 656 -4.14 21.28 -21.18
CA PRO A 656 -3.01 22.21 -21.16
C PRO A 656 -3.19 23.32 -20.14
N GLY A 657 -2.18 23.50 -19.28
CA GLY A 657 -2.20 24.52 -18.25
C GLY A 657 -2.97 24.15 -16.97
N THR A 658 -3.56 22.97 -16.87
CA THR A 658 -4.31 22.56 -15.66
C THR A 658 -3.46 21.75 -14.68
N GLY A 659 -2.38 21.12 -15.15
CA GLY A 659 -1.47 20.36 -14.34
C GLY A 659 -0.48 21.19 -13.51
N ASP A 660 0.35 20.51 -12.78
CA ASP A 660 1.44 21.05 -11.96
C ASP A 660 2.83 20.59 -12.43
N VAL A 661 2.87 19.82 -13.54
CA VAL A 661 4.11 19.30 -14.14
C VAL A 661 4.17 19.70 -15.62
N LYS A 662 5.34 20.15 -16.06
CA LYS A 662 5.60 20.51 -17.45
C LYS A 662 6.80 19.77 -18.00
N PHE A 663 6.72 19.33 -19.26
CA PHE A 663 7.87 18.74 -19.93
C PHE A 663 8.75 19.83 -20.53
N ASP A 664 9.99 19.95 -20.05
CA ASP A 664 11.01 20.81 -20.63
C ASP A 664 11.67 20.09 -21.80
N SER A 665 11.30 20.47 -23.01
CA SER A 665 11.83 19.85 -24.24
C SER A 665 13.31 20.15 -24.48
N LEU A 666 13.84 21.25 -23.95
CA LEU A 666 15.26 21.58 -24.04
C LEU A 666 16.10 20.73 -23.11
N ALA A 667 15.66 20.57 -21.88
CA ALA A 667 16.33 19.75 -20.89
C ALA A 667 15.99 18.26 -20.99
N GLY A 668 14.88 17.91 -21.65
CA GLY A 668 14.39 16.53 -21.77
C GLY A 668 13.85 15.95 -20.46
N VAL A 669 13.31 16.80 -19.57
CA VAL A 669 12.88 16.41 -18.24
C VAL A 669 11.49 16.95 -17.91
N PHE A 670 10.79 16.28 -17.02
CA PHE A 670 9.58 16.79 -16.39
C PHE A 670 9.96 17.70 -15.21
N VAL A 671 9.37 18.87 -15.14
CA VAL A 671 9.56 19.86 -14.08
C VAL A 671 8.27 20.02 -13.33
N GLU A 672 8.30 19.75 -12.03
CA GLU A 672 7.17 19.83 -11.12
C GLU A 672 7.01 21.22 -10.49
N GLY A 673 5.83 21.49 -9.92
CA GLY A 673 5.57 22.74 -9.19
C GLY A 673 5.34 23.95 -10.10
N VAL A 674 4.83 23.74 -11.30
CA VAL A 674 4.54 24.81 -12.25
C VAL A 674 3.07 25.23 -12.18
N ASP A 675 2.78 26.51 -12.37
CA ASP A 675 1.40 27.03 -12.37
C ASP A 675 0.58 26.58 -13.62
N ASN A 676 1.26 26.24 -14.72
CA ASN A 676 0.70 26.01 -16.03
C ASN A 676 1.20 24.69 -16.65
N GLY A 677 1.23 23.64 -15.87
CA GLY A 677 1.65 22.32 -16.31
C GLY A 677 0.66 21.66 -17.26
N ASP A 678 1.17 20.72 -18.04
CA ASP A 678 0.38 19.92 -18.99
C ASP A 678 0.30 18.45 -18.53
N TYR A 679 0.89 18.15 -17.37
CA TYR A 679 0.94 16.83 -16.77
C TYR A 679 0.72 16.93 -15.26
N VAL A 680 0.32 15.80 -14.68
CA VAL A 680 0.33 15.55 -13.23
C VAL A 680 1.15 14.29 -12.95
N TYR A 681 1.83 14.26 -11.80
CA TYR A 681 2.60 13.10 -11.38
C TYR A 681 1.66 12.03 -10.80
N GLU A 682 1.69 10.81 -11.33
CA GLU A 682 0.84 9.68 -10.86
C GLU A 682 1.55 8.74 -9.90
N GLY A 683 2.87 8.73 -9.86
CA GLY A 683 3.63 7.82 -9.02
C GLY A 683 4.77 7.13 -9.76
N MET A 684 5.32 6.09 -9.13
CA MET A 684 6.38 5.25 -9.72
C MET A 684 5.78 3.97 -10.27
N GLY A 685 6.04 3.67 -11.53
CA GLY A 685 5.63 2.44 -12.17
C GLY A 685 6.81 1.59 -12.62
N ARG A 686 6.57 0.31 -12.89
CA ARG A 686 7.56 -0.58 -13.47
C ARG A 686 7.83 -0.17 -14.92
N SER A 687 9.10 -0.19 -15.34
CA SER A 687 9.45 -0.05 -16.74
C SER A 687 8.98 -1.27 -17.54
N ASP A 688 8.11 -1.09 -18.54
CA ASP A 688 7.49 -2.16 -19.33
C ASP A 688 8.50 -3.03 -20.11
N SER A 689 9.71 -2.56 -20.30
CA SER A 689 10.73 -3.20 -21.13
C SER A 689 11.87 -3.87 -20.36
N ALA A 690 11.81 -3.93 -19.03
CA ALA A 690 12.94 -4.37 -18.25
C ALA A 690 12.69 -5.67 -17.49
N ASP A 691 13.48 -6.71 -17.82
CA ASP A 691 13.61 -7.89 -16.98
C ASP A 691 14.28 -7.55 -15.64
N ALA A 692 14.01 -8.37 -14.63
CA ALA A 692 14.67 -8.26 -13.36
C ALA A 692 16.18 -8.53 -13.50
N VAL A 693 16.99 -7.52 -13.29
CA VAL A 693 18.44 -7.61 -13.37
C VAL A 693 19.05 -7.72 -11.98
N ARG A 694 20.16 -8.48 -11.90
CA ARG A 694 20.93 -8.55 -10.66
C ARG A 694 21.55 -7.18 -10.37
N ALA A 695 21.22 -6.62 -9.24
CA ALA A 695 21.72 -5.32 -8.82
C ALA A 695 22.18 -5.38 -7.38
N SER A 696 23.24 -4.67 -7.09
CA SER A 696 23.55 -4.25 -5.73
C SER A 696 22.85 -2.93 -5.46
N SER A 697 22.12 -2.87 -4.36
CA SER A 697 21.42 -1.68 -3.92
C SER A 697 21.91 -1.26 -2.54
N ALA A 698 21.99 0.06 -2.34
CA ALA A 698 22.21 0.65 -1.03
C ALA A 698 21.23 1.80 -0.84
N ALA A 699 20.59 1.85 0.31
CA ALA A 699 19.73 2.96 0.69
C ALA A 699 20.11 3.42 2.10
N MET A 700 20.07 4.73 2.32
CA MET A 700 20.37 5.31 3.63
C MET A 700 19.48 6.52 3.87
N THR A 701 18.96 6.62 5.07
CA THR A 701 18.36 7.85 5.58
C THR A 701 19.10 8.27 6.84
N LEU A 702 19.32 9.55 7.00
CA LEU A 702 19.92 10.13 8.21
C LEU A 702 19.23 11.44 8.51
N SER A 703 18.59 11.53 9.66
CA SER A 703 18.09 12.78 10.18
C SER A 703 18.57 12.99 11.61
N PHE A 704 19.01 14.18 11.93
CA PHE A 704 19.34 14.52 13.30
C PHE A 704 19.09 16.00 13.60
N SER A 705 18.83 16.26 14.88
CA SER A 705 18.71 17.60 15.43
C SER A 705 19.63 17.73 16.65
N LEU A 706 20.32 18.86 16.70
CA LEU A 706 21.21 19.25 17.82
C LEU A 706 20.74 20.57 18.35
N ILE A 707 20.35 20.59 19.64
CA ILE A 707 19.82 21.76 20.32
C ILE A 707 20.74 22.11 21.51
N PRO A 708 21.74 23.02 21.34
CA PRO A 708 22.72 23.30 22.38
C PRO A 708 22.15 23.77 23.72
N ARG A 709 21.02 24.48 23.72
CA ARG A 709 20.35 24.91 24.97
C ARG A 709 19.95 23.76 25.87
N ALA A 710 19.65 22.58 25.30
CA ALA A 710 19.29 21.40 26.07
C ALA A 710 20.49 20.75 26.80
N PHE A 711 21.73 21.12 26.46
CA PHE A 711 22.94 20.81 27.25
C PHE A 711 23.12 21.71 28.47
N GLY A 712 22.18 22.62 28.75
CA GLY A 712 22.29 23.57 29.86
C GLY A 712 23.07 24.81 29.54
N ILE A 713 23.37 25.10 28.29
CA ILE A 713 23.98 26.38 27.84
C ILE A 713 22.97 27.50 28.04
N ARG A 714 23.22 28.37 28.98
CA ARG A 714 22.28 29.42 29.40
C ARG A 714 22.55 30.80 28.77
N HIS A 715 23.71 31.05 28.23
CA HIS A 715 24.15 32.36 27.73
C HIS A 715 24.98 32.21 26.45
N GLY A 716 24.96 33.27 25.63
CA GLY A 716 25.74 33.39 24.39
C GLY A 716 24.99 32.88 23.16
N VAL A 717 25.55 33.12 21.98
CA VAL A 717 24.97 32.79 20.66
C VAL A 717 24.65 31.31 20.53
N LEU A 718 25.45 30.43 21.13
CA LEU A 718 25.26 29.00 21.07
C LEU A 718 23.95 28.50 21.73
N ARG A 719 23.40 29.26 22.66
CA ARG A 719 22.13 28.92 23.30
C ARG A 719 20.98 28.90 22.31
N ASP A 720 21.01 29.82 21.37
CA ASP A 720 19.90 30.11 20.48
C ASP A 720 20.08 29.47 19.08
N LEU A 721 21.15 28.66 18.94
CA LEU A 721 21.39 27.85 17.75
C LEU A 721 20.65 26.51 17.81
N GLU A 722 20.18 26.11 16.66
CA GLU A 722 19.66 24.78 16.41
C GLU A 722 20.25 24.26 15.08
N PHE A 723 20.72 23.03 15.06
CA PHE A 723 21.26 22.39 13.88
C PHE A 723 20.37 21.25 13.53
N SER A 724 19.95 21.14 12.29
CA SER A 724 19.26 19.96 11.76
C SER A 724 19.89 19.52 10.46
N PHE A 725 19.90 18.22 10.27
CA PHE A 725 20.32 17.60 9.03
C PHE A 725 19.29 16.54 8.66
N ASP A 726 18.87 16.55 7.40
CA ASP A 726 18.05 15.54 6.80
C ASP A 726 18.71 15.08 5.50
N GLY A 727 18.91 13.79 5.36
CA GLY A 727 19.55 13.22 4.18
C GLY A 727 18.97 11.86 3.83
N GLU A 728 18.78 11.66 2.54
CA GLU A 728 18.37 10.40 1.94
C GLU A 728 19.28 10.08 0.77
N SER A 729 19.62 8.83 0.65
CA SER A 729 20.42 8.36 -0.45
C SER A 729 20.06 6.95 -0.85
N GLU A 730 19.88 6.73 -2.14
CA GLU A 730 19.66 5.42 -2.73
C GLU A 730 20.59 5.25 -3.93
N GLY A 731 21.17 4.09 -4.04
CA GLY A 731 22.05 3.76 -5.17
C GLY A 731 21.86 2.33 -5.62
N ARG A 732 21.96 2.13 -6.93
CA ARG A 732 21.81 0.84 -7.57
C ARG A 732 22.91 0.62 -8.61
N ASP A 733 23.59 -0.53 -8.53
CA ASP A 733 24.66 -0.89 -9.46
C ASP A 733 24.47 -2.30 -10.01
N THR A 734 24.27 -2.40 -11.31
CA THR A 734 24.20 -3.68 -12.04
C THR A 734 25.57 -4.23 -12.44
N THR A 735 26.64 -3.45 -12.29
CA THR A 735 28.02 -3.88 -12.66
C THR A 735 28.73 -4.63 -11.55
N GLY A 736 28.21 -4.58 -10.33
CA GLY A 736 28.78 -5.25 -9.15
C GLY A 736 30.08 -4.61 -8.62
N LYS A 737 30.49 -3.43 -9.09
CA LYS A 737 31.73 -2.78 -8.71
C LYS A 737 31.65 -1.87 -7.48
N ASN A 738 30.46 -1.35 -7.15
CA ASN A 738 30.29 -0.24 -6.20
C ASN A 738 29.45 -0.57 -4.97
N LEU A 739 29.68 -1.68 -4.35
CA LEU A 739 28.75 -2.33 -3.40
C LEU A 739 28.70 -1.77 -1.97
N PHE A 740 29.64 -1.03 -1.47
CA PHE A 740 29.83 -0.91 -0.01
C PHE A 740 30.07 0.49 0.52
N LEU A 741 29.79 1.54 -0.23
CA LEU A 741 30.01 2.88 0.29
C LEU A 741 28.69 3.54 0.64
N PRO A 742 28.64 4.20 1.83
CA PRO A 742 27.53 5.09 2.12
C PRO A 742 27.37 6.02 0.93
N PRO A 743 26.17 6.14 0.39
CA PRO A 743 25.94 6.88 -0.85
C PRO A 743 26.16 8.39 -0.74
N PHE A 744 26.70 8.89 0.37
CA PHE A 744 26.98 10.30 0.61
C PHE A 744 27.99 10.97 -0.33
N TRP A 745 28.65 10.22 -1.21
CA TRP A 745 29.61 10.79 -2.11
C TRP A 745 29.09 10.89 -3.54
N ASN A 746 28.62 12.06 -3.84
CA ASN A 746 28.16 12.56 -5.12
C ASN A 746 29.06 12.16 -6.33
N SER A 747 30.37 12.03 -6.13
CA SER A 747 31.32 11.62 -7.17
C SER A 747 31.11 10.19 -7.68
N LYS A 748 30.45 9.32 -6.92
CA LYS A 748 30.21 7.92 -7.30
C LYS A 748 28.85 7.66 -7.91
N LEU A 749 27.91 8.57 -7.77
CA LEU A 749 26.58 8.42 -8.36
C LEU A 749 26.64 8.25 -9.88
N ARG A 750 27.60 8.90 -10.53
CA ARG A 750 27.83 8.77 -11.97
C ARG A 750 28.26 7.35 -12.39
N GLU A 751 28.92 6.60 -11.51
CA GLU A 751 29.39 5.24 -11.78
C GLU A 751 28.27 4.21 -11.56
N LEU A 752 27.21 4.56 -10.84
CA LEU A 752 26.07 3.70 -10.58
C LEU A 752 25.16 3.57 -11.81
N THR A 753 24.33 2.57 -11.83
CA THR A 753 23.29 2.41 -12.87
C THR A 753 22.18 3.43 -12.67
N SER A 754 21.71 3.59 -11.43
CA SER A 754 20.75 4.64 -11.01
C SER A 754 20.99 4.98 -9.56
N GLY A 755 20.51 6.15 -9.14
CA GLY A 755 20.58 6.55 -7.74
C GLY A 755 20.07 7.95 -7.50
N LEU A 756 19.73 8.20 -6.25
CA LEU A 756 19.30 9.47 -5.71
C LEU A 756 20.16 9.80 -4.49
N PHE A 757 20.54 11.04 -4.37
CA PHE A 757 21.11 11.61 -3.16
C PHE A 757 20.48 12.96 -2.88
N ASN A 758 19.87 13.11 -1.72
CA ASN A 758 19.31 14.36 -1.23
C ASN A 758 19.79 14.59 0.19
N GLY A 759 20.27 15.78 0.47
CA GLY A 759 20.73 16.13 1.81
C GLY A 759 20.65 17.63 2.06
N GLU A 760 20.08 18.02 3.18
CA GLU A 760 19.96 19.41 3.62
C GLU A 760 20.48 19.57 5.06
N LEU A 761 21.36 20.51 5.26
CA LEU A 761 21.80 20.99 6.57
C LEU A 761 21.19 22.36 6.84
N SER A 762 20.46 22.51 7.93
CA SER A 762 19.93 23.76 8.42
C SER A 762 20.62 24.17 9.72
N ILE A 763 20.96 25.43 9.81
CA ILE A 763 21.49 26.11 11.00
C ILE A 763 20.58 27.27 11.29
N LEU A 764 19.75 27.13 12.30
CA LEU A 764 18.84 28.16 12.76
C LEU A 764 19.39 28.86 13.99
N TRP A 765 19.54 30.16 13.89
CA TRP A 765 19.76 31.04 15.03
C TRP A 765 18.45 31.78 15.33
N ASN A 766 17.89 31.55 16.51
CA ASN A 766 16.61 32.10 16.92
C ASN A 766 16.75 32.72 18.30
N GLU A 767 16.87 34.04 18.36
CA GLU A 767 17.03 34.76 19.61
C GLU A 767 15.68 34.83 20.36
N VAL A 768 15.54 34.04 21.43
CA VAL A 768 14.30 33.87 22.20
C VAL A 768 13.72 35.16 22.78
N GLN A 769 14.52 36.22 22.91
CA GLN A 769 14.07 37.50 23.42
C GLN A 769 13.88 38.56 22.33
N ASN A 770 14.31 38.31 21.14
CA ASN A 770 14.37 39.27 20.07
C ASN A 770 13.53 38.86 18.86
N ARG A 771 13.44 39.76 18.02
CA ARG A 771 12.53 39.96 16.92
C ARG A 771 13.10 39.41 15.61
N GLY A 772 14.11 38.54 15.67
CA GLY A 772 14.73 38.07 14.45
C GLY A 772 15.24 36.64 14.51
N SER A 773 15.25 35.97 13.39
CA SER A 773 15.89 34.68 13.16
C SER A 773 16.75 34.72 11.91
N ILE A 774 17.81 33.96 11.93
CA ILE A 774 18.68 33.71 10.77
C ILE A 774 18.75 32.21 10.59
N GLU A 775 18.33 31.72 9.44
CA GLU A 775 18.45 30.32 9.08
C GLU A 775 19.34 30.20 7.84
N TYR A 776 20.39 29.43 7.96
CA TYR A 776 21.21 29.06 6.81
C TYR A 776 20.97 27.65 6.44
N LYS A 777 20.58 27.42 5.19
CA LYS A 777 20.35 26.10 4.59
C LYS A 777 21.36 25.86 3.49
N VAL A 778 21.97 24.72 3.51
CA VAL A 778 22.78 24.22 2.41
C VAL A 778 22.31 22.81 2.08
N GLY A 779 21.97 22.60 0.83
CA GLY A 779 21.53 21.30 0.38
C GLY A 779 22.18 20.88 -0.92
N THR A 780 22.08 19.61 -1.18
CA THR A 780 22.50 19.02 -2.45
C THR A 780 21.52 17.93 -2.82
N GLU A 781 21.16 17.91 -4.08
CA GLU A 781 20.34 16.86 -4.69
C GLU A 781 21.09 16.35 -5.91
N SER A 782 21.17 15.05 -6.03
CA SER A 782 21.80 14.42 -7.19
C SER A 782 20.99 13.21 -7.58
N GLU A 783 20.66 13.12 -8.82
CA GLU A 783 19.85 12.02 -9.35
C GLU A 783 20.48 11.46 -10.61
N LYS A 784 20.48 10.14 -10.71
CA LYS A 784 20.83 9.41 -11.92
C LYS A 784 19.73 8.40 -12.23
N ARG A 785 19.18 8.48 -13.42
CA ARG A 785 18.16 7.52 -13.93
C ARG A 785 18.74 6.69 -15.05
N ASN A 786 18.37 5.43 -15.08
CA ASN A 786 18.72 4.53 -16.17
C ASN A 786 17.68 4.66 -17.30
N THR A 787 17.81 5.73 -18.09
CA THR A 787 16.96 5.98 -19.27
C THR A 787 17.72 5.66 -20.54
N SER A 788 17.02 5.46 -21.66
CA SER A 788 17.64 5.20 -22.98
C SER A 788 18.58 6.32 -23.46
N GLN A 789 18.37 7.55 -22.97
CA GLN A 789 19.19 8.72 -23.32
C GLN A 789 20.22 9.06 -22.22
N GLY A 790 20.18 8.40 -21.07
CA GLY A 790 20.89 8.76 -19.87
C GLY A 790 20.26 9.97 -19.19
N TYR A 791 20.34 10.05 -17.88
CA TYR A 791 19.93 11.19 -17.08
C TYR A 791 20.84 11.27 -15.86
N PHE A 792 21.43 12.42 -15.66
CA PHE A 792 22.16 12.77 -14.45
C PHE A 792 21.96 14.24 -14.14
N GLU A 793 21.43 14.53 -12.96
CA GLU A 793 21.30 15.86 -12.41
C GLU A 793 22.08 15.96 -11.11
N ASN A 794 22.74 17.09 -10.91
CA ASN A 794 23.36 17.44 -9.65
C ASN A 794 23.07 18.90 -9.36
N ARG A 795 22.37 19.15 -8.27
CA ARG A 795 21.96 20.45 -7.78
C ARG A 795 22.57 20.68 -6.40
N ILE A 796 23.13 21.85 -6.20
CA ILE A 796 23.64 22.33 -4.91
C ILE A 796 23.04 23.70 -4.67
N TRP A 797 22.44 23.90 -3.52
CA TRP A 797 21.88 25.20 -3.16
C TRP A 797 22.36 25.67 -1.81
N HIS A 798 22.47 26.98 -1.70
CA HIS A 798 22.73 27.73 -0.47
C HIS A 798 21.64 28.76 -0.31
N ARG A 799 21.01 28.81 0.82
CA ARG A 799 19.94 29.76 1.13
C ARG A 799 20.15 30.33 2.52
N LEU A 800 19.96 31.61 2.65
CA LEU A 800 20.11 32.29 3.93
C LEU A 800 18.84 33.11 4.18
N ASP A 801 18.05 32.70 5.14
CA ASP A 801 16.77 33.31 5.47
C ASP A 801 16.95 34.26 6.66
N PHE A 802 16.85 35.56 6.44
CA PHE A 802 16.79 36.58 7.46
C PHE A 802 15.37 37.00 7.70
N VAL A 803 14.89 36.87 8.91
CA VAL A 803 13.57 37.33 9.32
C VAL A 803 13.72 38.26 10.49
N TYR A 804 13.15 39.46 10.38
CA TYR A 804 13.20 40.45 11.44
C TYR A 804 11.81 41.06 11.68
N ALA A 805 11.31 40.91 12.89
CA ALA A 805 10.07 41.52 13.36
C ALA A 805 10.38 42.91 13.94
N GLY A 806 10.00 43.94 13.18
CA GLY A 806 10.14 45.33 13.59
C GLY A 806 9.27 45.76 14.76
N ARG A 807 9.23 47.04 15.09
CA ARG A 807 8.33 47.56 16.13
C ARG A 807 6.89 47.39 15.69
N LYS A 808 6.09 46.70 16.54
CA LYS A 808 4.65 46.43 16.36
C LYS A 808 4.19 46.46 14.89
N ASN A 809 3.92 45.30 14.33
CA ASN A 809 3.25 45.09 13.03
C ASN A 809 4.12 45.11 11.76
N GLU A 810 5.44 45.01 11.87
CA GLU A 810 6.33 44.97 10.71
C GLU A 810 7.16 43.67 10.70
N LEU A 811 7.25 43.03 9.56
CA LEU A 811 8.10 41.86 9.31
C LEU A 811 8.94 42.14 8.07
N TRP A 812 10.24 42.00 8.22
CA TRP A 812 11.21 42.08 7.13
C TRP A 812 11.78 40.71 6.87
N GLU A 813 11.86 40.33 5.62
CA GLU A 813 12.45 39.09 5.20
C GLU A 813 13.41 39.36 4.05
N LEU A 814 14.57 38.70 4.09
CA LEU A 814 15.57 38.76 3.03
C LEU A 814 16.14 37.36 2.84
N ILE A 815 16.03 36.85 1.65
CA ILE A 815 16.42 35.49 1.30
C ILE A 815 17.35 35.51 0.09
N PRO A 816 18.67 35.69 0.28
CA PRO A 816 19.64 35.43 -0.78
C PRO A 816 19.86 33.91 -0.94
N GLY A 817 20.00 33.51 -2.18
CA GLY A 817 20.24 32.13 -2.56
C GLY A 817 21.25 31.98 -3.69
N LEU A 818 21.94 30.85 -3.69
CA LEU A 818 22.80 30.41 -4.78
C LEU A 818 22.44 28.97 -5.11
N GLU A 819 22.18 28.71 -6.35
CA GLU A 819 21.93 27.37 -6.85
C GLU A 819 22.93 27.05 -7.97
N ILE A 820 23.48 25.85 -7.96
CA ILE A 820 24.41 25.35 -8.98
C ILE A 820 23.83 24.03 -9.49
N VAL A 821 23.51 23.99 -10.77
CA VAL A 821 22.93 22.82 -11.41
C VAL A 821 23.83 22.31 -12.53
N LYS A 822 23.99 21.01 -12.57
CA LYS A 822 24.63 20.28 -13.68
C LYS A 822 23.68 19.20 -14.15
N LEU A 823 23.27 19.30 -15.37
CA LEU A 823 22.35 18.38 -16.00
C LEU A 823 23.00 17.71 -17.20
N GLU A 824 22.94 16.39 -17.26
CA GLU A 824 23.43 15.57 -18.37
C GLU A 824 22.27 14.67 -18.83
N THR A 825 21.70 14.99 -19.96
CA THR A 825 20.66 14.20 -20.64
C THR A 825 21.16 13.86 -22.04
N PHE A 826 20.35 14.09 -23.08
CA PHE A 826 20.83 14.04 -24.46
C PHE A 826 21.83 15.17 -24.78
N GLN A 827 21.92 16.18 -23.92
CA GLN A 827 22.92 17.23 -23.96
C GLN A 827 23.42 17.57 -22.55
N LYS A 828 24.57 18.22 -22.46
CA LYS A 828 25.14 18.65 -21.19
C LYS A 828 24.91 20.11 -20.96
N MET A 829 24.35 20.44 -19.80
CA MET A 829 24.08 21.81 -19.37
C MET A 829 24.60 22.03 -17.96
N ASP A 830 25.28 23.15 -17.76
CA ASP A 830 25.72 23.61 -16.46
C ASP A 830 25.25 25.05 -16.27
N TRP A 831 24.64 25.36 -15.15
CA TRP A 831 24.27 26.74 -14.82
C TRP A 831 24.39 27.06 -13.34
N LYS A 832 24.56 28.35 -13.05
CA LYS A 832 24.55 28.92 -11.70
C LYS A 832 23.44 29.95 -11.63
N ILE A 833 22.69 29.90 -10.56
CA ILE A 833 21.61 30.83 -10.31
C ILE A 833 21.91 31.58 -9.03
N TYR A 834 21.94 32.89 -9.14
CA TYR A 834 22.01 33.80 -8.00
C TYR A 834 20.65 34.43 -7.85
N GLU A 835 20.06 34.29 -6.69
CA GLU A 835 18.75 34.87 -6.43
C GLU A 835 18.74 35.63 -5.11
N ALA A 836 17.85 36.58 -5.01
CA ALA A 836 17.53 37.22 -3.77
C ALA A 836 16.07 37.66 -3.76
N THR A 837 15.37 37.30 -2.72
CA THR A 837 14.01 37.78 -2.44
C THR A 837 14.05 38.69 -1.22
N ALA A 838 13.38 39.82 -1.32
CA ALA A 838 13.18 40.71 -0.19
C ALA A 838 11.68 41.00 -0.04
N SER A 839 11.18 40.93 1.15
CA SER A 839 9.81 41.29 1.46
C SER A 839 9.71 42.16 2.71
N TRP A 840 8.72 43.03 2.74
CA TRP A 840 8.40 43.83 3.90
C TRP A 840 6.87 43.76 4.12
N LYS A 841 6.46 43.04 5.15
CA LYS A 841 5.06 42.96 5.55
C LYS A 841 4.77 43.99 6.63
N ARG A 842 3.75 44.83 6.42
CA ARG A 842 3.26 45.77 7.40
C ARG A 842 1.78 45.56 7.65
N LYS A 843 1.43 45.26 8.90
CA LYS A 843 0.03 45.20 9.34
C LYS A 843 -0.53 46.64 9.41
N LEU A 844 -1.68 46.86 8.80
CA LEU A 844 -2.46 48.11 8.78
C LEU A 844 -3.64 48.00 9.75
N PRO A 845 -4.35 49.11 10.06
CA PRO A 845 -5.62 49.00 10.79
C PRO A 845 -6.63 48.10 10.09
N LEU A 846 -7.60 47.57 10.83
CA LEU A 846 -8.67 46.76 10.34
C LEU A 846 -8.19 45.43 9.71
N HIS A 847 -7.16 44.83 10.31
CA HIS A 847 -6.62 43.51 9.89
C HIS A 847 -6.03 43.43 8.48
N PHE A 848 -5.90 44.55 7.77
CA PHE A 848 -5.19 44.61 6.50
C PHE A 848 -3.69 44.54 6.68
N TYR A 849 -3.02 44.08 5.64
CA TYR A 849 -1.56 44.24 5.51
C TYR A 849 -1.17 44.49 4.06
N VAL A 850 -0.02 45.07 3.93
CA VAL A 850 0.63 45.32 2.65
C VAL A 850 2.01 44.68 2.69
N MET A 851 2.40 44.02 1.63
CA MET A 851 3.70 43.37 1.53
C MET A 851 4.24 43.52 0.10
N PRO A 852 5.01 44.61 -0.13
CA PRO A 852 5.85 44.68 -1.31
C PRO A 852 6.92 43.59 -1.26
N LYS A 853 7.13 42.92 -2.37
CA LYS A 853 8.16 41.90 -2.57
C LYS A 853 8.99 42.29 -3.79
N GLY A 854 10.27 42.03 -3.72
CA GLY A 854 11.18 42.12 -4.84
C GLY A 854 11.92 40.80 -4.98
N TRP A 855 12.04 40.31 -6.20
CA TRP A 855 12.79 39.11 -6.50
C TRP A 855 13.68 39.38 -7.71
N ILE A 856 14.95 39.08 -7.57
CA ILE A 856 15.93 39.12 -8.64
C ILE A 856 16.56 37.73 -8.77
N ARG A 857 16.77 37.32 -10.01
CA ARG A 857 17.39 36.04 -10.31
C ARG A 857 18.30 36.19 -11.51
N LYS A 858 19.55 35.83 -11.37
CA LYS A 858 20.53 35.83 -12.45
C LYS A 858 20.99 34.38 -12.68
N GLY A 859 20.75 33.87 -13.86
CA GLY A 859 21.25 32.59 -14.32
C GLY A 859 22.40 32.80 -15.30
N ASP A 860 23.53 32.17 -15.03
CA ASP A 860 24.69 32.12 -15.92
C ASP A 860 25.00 30.64 -16.20
N GLY A 861 25.03 30.21 -17.44
CA GLY A 861 25.26 28.82 -17.80
C GLY A 861 25.84 28.58 -19.17
N LYS A 862 25.93 27.32 -19.51
CA LYS A 862 26.37 26.87 -20.82
C LYS A 862 25.74 25.52 -21.16
N ASP A 863 25.51 25.34 -22.43
CA ASP A 863 25.18 24.05 -23.05
C ASP A 863 26.23 23.70 -24.13
N GLU A 864 25.96 22.66 -24.90
CA GLU A 864 26.84 22.24 -25.99
C GLU A 864 26.81 23.24 -27.19
N MET A 865 25.79 24.10 -27.27
CA MET A 865 25.62 25.06 -28.35
C MET A 865 26.15 26.45 -28.03
N GLY A 866 26.38 26.75 -26.73
CA GLY A 866 26.88 28.07 -26.34
C GLY A 866 26.70 28.46 -24.89
N SER A 867 26.70 29.77 -24.64
CA SER A 867 26.43 30.34 -23.33
C SER A 867 24.91 30.54 -23.15
N LEU A 868 24.45 30.21 -21.95
CA LEU A 868 23.10 30.49 -21.49
C LEU A 868 23.17 31.59 -20.46
N ASP A 869 22.44 32.68 -20.69
CA ASP A 869 22.31 33.76 -19.71
C ASP A 869 20.87 34.22 -19.57
N ALA A 870 20.48 34.52 -18.37
CA ALA A 870 19.18 35.08 -18.07
C ALA A 870 19.24 36.00 -16.87
N PHE A 871 18.54 37.12 -16.94
CA PHE A 871 18.34 37.99 -15.80
C PHE A 871 16.84 38.26 -15.63
N LEU A 872 16.29 37.81 -14.50
CA LEU A 872 14.91 37.99 -14.12
C LEU A 872 14.80 39.00 -13.00
N ARG A 873 13.85 39.90 -13.14
CA ARG A 873 13.47 40.89 -12.14
C ARG A 873 11.97 40.85 -11.95
N GLN A 874 11.56 40.70 -10.70
CA GLN A 874 10.16 40.74 -10.34
C GLN A 874 9.91 41.77 -9.24
N GLY A 875 8.89 42.58 -9.44
CA GLY A 875 8.29 43.36 -8.37
C GLY A 875 6.87 42.86 -8.13
N ALA A 876 6.55 42.67 -6.90
CA ALA A 876 5.21 42.23 -6.50
C ALA A 876 4.68 43.10 -5.35
N LEU A 877 3.37 43.26 -5.35
CA LEU A 877 2.64 43.90 -4.26
C LEU A 877 1.56 42.92 -3.79
N VAL A 878 1.68 42.52 -2.57
CA VAL A 878 0.68 41.73 -1.88
C VAL A 878 -0.18 42.60 -1.01
N LEU A 879 -1.47 42.54 -1.21
CA LEU A 879 -2.49 43.13 -0.35
C LEU A 879 -3.24 42.01 0.34
N GLY A 880 -3.21 42.01 1.65
CA GLY A 880 -3.86 40.96 2.40
C GLY A 880 -4.75 41.51 3.50
N PHE A 881 -5.70 40.69 3.88
CA PHE A 881 -6.58 40.84 5.02
C PHE A 881 -6.50 39.59 5.86
N ASP A 882 -6.27 39.75 7.16
CA ASP A 882 -6.10 38.64 8.07
C ASP A 882 -6.65 39.02 9.43
N ASP A 883 -7.86 38.60 9.75
CA ASP A 883 -8.51 38.91 11.01
C ASP A 883 -8.15 37.93 12.15
N GLU A 884 -7.20 37.01 11.88
CA GLU A 884 -6.70 36.02 12.84
C GLU A 884 -7.75 34.98 13.28
N GLU A 885 -9.03 35.11 12.90
CA GLU A 885 -10.11 34.21 13.34
C GLU A 885 -10.88 33.59 12.17
N MET A 886 -11.21 34.37 11.16
CA MET A 886 -12.20 33.91 10.16
C MET A 886 -11.77 34.11 8.70
N ILE A 887 -11.08 35.18 8.36
CA ILE A 887 -10.86 35.53 6.96
C ILE A 887 -9.38 35.79 6.69
N HIS A 888 -8.83 35.03 5.80
CA HIS A 888 -7.53 35.27 5.20
C HIS A 888 -7.73 35.55 3.72
N ALA A 889 -7.41 36.73 3.28
CA ALA A 889 -7.48 37.11 1.88
C ALA A 889 -6.14 37.71 1.47
N GLU A 890 -5.59 37.23 0.38
CA GLU A 890 -4.35 37.73 -0.18
C GLU A 890 -4.53 37.92 -1.68
N ASN A 891 -4.08 39.06 -2.19
CA ASN A 891 -3.96 39.31 -3.60
C ASN A 891 -2.53 39.75 -3.93
N GLU A 892 -1.81 38.99 -4.69
CA GLU A 892 -0.50 39.30 -5.20
C GLU A 892 -0.58 39.74 -6.65
N PHE A 893 -0.19 40.94 -6.91
CA PHE A 893 0.05 41.44 -8.26
C PHE A 893 1.54 41.52 -8.51
N SER A 894 2.07 40.82 -9.49
CA SER A 894 3.47 40.81 -9.84
C SER A 894 3.74 41.11 -11.31
N ALA A 895 4.85 41.75 -11.56
CA ALA A 895 5.39 42.00 -12.89
C ALA A 895 6.80 41.41 -12.94
N THR A 896 7.00 40.47 -13.84
CA THR A 896 8.28 39.79 -14.04
C THR A 896 8.83 40.17 -15.41
N TYR A 897 10.08 40.53 -15.45
CA TYR A 897 10.78 40.88 -16.68
C TYR A 897 12.03 40.01 -16.84
N VAL A 898 12.08 39.23 -17.88
CA VAL A 898 13.20 38.35 -18.25
C VAL A 898 13.97 38.93 -19.41
N THR A 899 15.27 39.11 -19.20
CA THR A 899 16.23 39.55 -20.23
C THR A 899 17.16 38.39 -20.53
N THR A 900 17.29 38.04 -21.79
CA THR A 900 18.19 36.98 -22.28
C THR A 900 18.52 37.19 -23.75
N ASP A 901 19.66 36.72 -24.16
CA ASP A 901 20.04 36.68 -25.59
C ASP A 901 19.67 35.35 -26.24
N ASN A 902 19.31 34.34 -25.41
CA ASN A 902 18.89 33.01 -25.87
C ASN A 902 17.41 32.99 -26.27
N GLU A 903 17.07 32.27 -27.33
CA GLU A 903 15.67 32.09 -27.76
C GLU A 903 14.93 31.14 -26.81
N ILE A 904 15.58 30.09 -26.36
CA ILE A 904 15.04 29.07 -25.46
C ILE A 904 15.99 28.91 -24.26
N LEU A 905 15.44 28.79 -23.07
CA LEU A 905 16.17 28.61 -21.82
C LEU A 905 15.59 27.41 -21.05
N PRO A 906 16.43 26.71 -20.27
CA PRO A 906 15.93 25.71 -19.34
C PRO A 906 14.89 26.33 -18.41
N TYR A 907 13.78 25.61 -18.23
CA TYR A 907 12.65 26.07 -17.44
C TYR A 907 13.07 26.42 -15.99
N GLN A 908 13.94 25.61 -15.41
CA GLN A 908 14.46 25.84 -14.06
C GLN A 908 15.28 27.14 -13.93
N MET A 909 15.98 27.56 -14.98
CA MET A 909 16.83 28.75 -14.95
C MET A 909 16.02 30.05 -14.85
N VAL A 910 14.82 30.05 -15.43
CA VAL A 910 13.91 31.22 -15.48
C VAL A 910 12.60 31.01 -14.72
N SER A 911 12.48 29.89 -13.97
CA SER A 911 11.24 29.54 -13.24
C SER A 911 9.99 29.59 -14.12
N GLY A 912 10.11 29.15 -15.37
CA GLY A 912 9.02 29.07 -16.31
C GLY A 912 8.56 30.38 -16.93
N PHE A 913 9.28 31.47 -16.74
CA PHE A 913 8.97 32.74 -17.41
C PHE A 913 9.67 32.82 -18.76
N GLY A 914 8.93 33.22 -19.80
CA GLY A 914 9.51 33.48 -21.09
C GLY A 914 10.25 34.83 -21.16
N LYS A 915 11.03 35.05 -22.26
CA LYS A 915 11.71 36.32 -22.53
C LYS A 915 10.68 37.45 -22.70
N GLY A 916 10.88 38.55 -21.94
CA GLY A 916 9.98 39.69 -21.99
C GLY A 916 9.27 39.94 -20.65
N THR A 917 8.09 40.50 -20.70
CA THR A 917 7.32 40.91 -19.53
C THR A 917 6.15 39.96 -19.34
N THR A 918 6.03 39.37 -18.14
CA THR A 918 4.85 38.64 -17.67
C THR A 918 4.23 39.39 -16.50
N PHE A 919 2.94 39.64 -16.58
CA PHE A 919 2.13 40.10 -15.46
C PHE A 919 1.39 38.90 -14.89
N ARG A 920 1.40 38.81 -13.56
CA ARG A 920 0.68 37.76 -12.84
C ARG A 920 -0.16 38.42 -11.73
N ASN A 921 -1.41 38.05 -11.63
CA ASN A 921 -2.21 38.36 -10.47
C ASN A 921 -2.68 37.01 -9.88
N ALA A 922 -2.42 36.82 -8.62
CA ALA A 922 -2.86 35.68 -7.84
C ALA A 922 -3.67 36.17 -6.64
N ALA A 923 -4.91 35.77 -6.59
CA ALA A 923 -5.79 36.06 -5.47
C ALA A 923 -6.17 34.79 -4.77
N THR A 924 -6.00 34.76 -3.45
CA THR A 924 -6.45 33.68 -2.57
C THR A 924 -7.33 34.27 -1.49
N ILE A 925 -8.45 33.62 -1.21
CA ILE A 925 -9.35 33.98 -0.12
C ILE A 925 -9.66 32.68 0.62
N THR A 926 -9.38 32.65 1.88
CA THR A 926 -9.80 31.56 2.78
C THR A 926 -10.73 32.16 3.84
N VAL A 927 -11.87 31.59 4.00
CA VAL A 927 -12.88 31.99 4.98
C VAL A 927 -13.12 30.83 5.90
N ASP A 928 -12.63 30.91 7.12
CA ASP A 928 -12.95 29.97 8.19
C ASP A 928 -14.26 30.42 8.83
N ALA A 929 -15.38 30.06 8.19
CA ALA A 929 -16.71 30.51 8.57
C ALA A 929 -17.05 30.11 10.02
N ASN A 930 -16.48 29.03 10.48
CA ASN A 930 -16.36 28.61 11.87
C ASN A 930 -15.25 27.58 11.94
N GLU A 931 -14.97 27.05 13.12
CA GLU A 931 -13.96 25.98 13.27
C GLU A 931 -14.26 24.69 12.47
N TYR A 932 -15.46 24.59 11.84
CA TYR A 932 -15.91 23.44 11.04
C TYR A 932 -15.95 23.69 9.54
N LEU A 933 -15.89 24.93 9.09
CA LEU A 933 -16.07 25.25 7.68
C LEU A 933 -15.04 26.28 7.24
N SER A 934 -14.14 25.85 6.38
CA SER A 934 -13.21 26.70 5.64
C SER A 934 -13.55 26.69 4.16
N LEU A 935 -13.65 27.86 3.58
CA LEU A 935 -13.87 28.06 2.15
C LEU A 935 -12.62 28.68 1.55
N GLY A 936 -12.00 28.01 0.62
CA GLY A 936 -10.86 28.52 -0.14
C GLY A 936 -11.28 28.92 -1.55
N PHE A 937 -10.76 30.03 -2.02
CA PHE A 937 -10.85 30.45 -3.41
C PHE A 937 -9.48 30.90 -3.86
N SER A 938 -9.02 30.41 -5.00
CA SER A 938 -7.81 30.91 -5.64
C SER A 938 -8.07 31.23 -7.11
N TYR A 939 -7.44 32.30 -7.57
CA TYR A 939 -7.51 32.73 -8.95
C TYR A 939 -6.14 33.20 -9.39
N VAL A 940 -5.62 32.67 -10.47
CA VAL A 940 -4.36 33.07 -11.06
C VAL A 940 -4.62 33.47 -12.51
N ILE A 941 -4.16 34.66 -12.90
CA ILE A 941 -4.10 35.10 -14.28
C ILE A 941 -2.67 35.51 -14.63
N ARG A 942 -2.19 35.06 -15.79
CA ARG A 942 -0.90 35.42 -16.36
C ARG A 942 -1.12 35.96 -17.77
N PHE A 943 -0.45 37.03 -18.09
CA PHE A 943 -0.48 37.61 -19.43
C PHE A 943 0.76 38.48 -19.65
N GLY A 944 1.07 38.76 -20.87
CA GLY A 944 2.20 39.62 -21.22
C GLY A 944 2.78 39.27 -22.57
N ASN A 945 3.84 39.95 -22.97
CA ASN A 945 4.50 39.68 -24.26
C ASN A 945 5.44 38.48 -24.22
N ALA A 946 5.70 37.93 -23.01
CA ALA A 946 6.45 36.70 -22.80
C ALA A 946 5.55 35.45 -22.82
N GLU A 947 4.23 35.63 -22.83
CA GLU A 947 3.28 34.53 -22.80
C GLU A 947 2.67 34.34 -24.19
N SER A 948 2.31 33.11 -24.56
CA SER A 948 1.65 32.83 -25.85
C SER A 948 0.17 33.24 -25.90
N GLY A 949 -0.38 33.66 -24.74
CA GLY A 949 -1.78 34.05 -24.58
C GLY A 949 -2.07 34.56 -23.19
N VAL A 950 -3.34 34.59 -22.83
CA VAL A 950 -3.79 34.87 -21.47
C VAL A 950 -4.08 33.54 -20.78
N PHE A 951 -3.27 33.19 -19.80
CA PHE A 951 -3.52 32.01 -18.98
C PHE A 951 -4.38 32.39 -17.78
N GLN A 952 -5.40 31.60 -17.51
CA GLN A 952 -6.27 31.75 -16.33
C GLN A 952 -6.50 30.42 -15.67
N LYS A 953 -6.32 30.39 -14.33
CA LYS A 953 -6.63 29.22 -13.49
C LYS A 953 -7.45 29.70 -12.29
N MET A 954 -8.57 29.06 -12.03
CA MET A 954 -9.41 29.35 -10.90
C MET A 954 -9.65 28.05 -10.16
N SER A 955 -9.49 28.06 -8.84
CA SER A 955 -9.88 26.94 -8.00
C SER A 955 -10.75 27.41 -6.85
N MET A 956 -11.73 26.63 -6.52
CA MET A 956 -12.58 26.82 -5.34
C MET A 956 -12.45 25.57 -4.48
N GLU A 957 -12.23 25.80 -3.20
CA GLU A 957 -12.12 24.72 -2.22
C GLU A 957 -13.09 25.02 -1.07
N ALA A 958 -13.89 24.05 -0.71
CA ALA A 958 -14.68 24.11 0.51
C ALA A 958 -14.27 22.95 1.41
N ARG A 959 -13.69 23.26 2.55
CA ARG A 959 -13.32 22.29 3.59
C ARG A 959 -14.29 22.41 4.74
N ALA A 960 -15.10 21.40 4.94
CA ALA A 960 -15.88 21.28 6.14
C ALA A 960 -15.12 20.42 7.15
N TYR A 961 -14.87 20.95 8.32
CA TYR A 961 -14.29 20.22 9.45
C TYR A 961 -15.44 19.94 10.42
N PHE A 962 -15.67 18.69 10.76
CA PHE A 962 -16.76 18.30 11.67
C PHE A 962 -16.23 17.54 12.87
#